data_8c4b54bb0b4e7b741df4da2b683fa731
#
_entry.id   8c4b54bb0b4e7b741df4da2b683fa731
#
_cell.length_a   1.000
_cell.length_b   1.000
_cell.length_c   1.000
_cell.angle_alpha   90.00
_cell.angle_beta   90.00
_cell.angle_gamma   90.00
#
_symmetry.space_group_name_H-M   'P 1'
#
loop_
_entity.id
_entity.type
_entity.pdbx_description
1 polymer ?
#
loop_
_entity_poly.entity_id
_entity_poly.type
_entity_poly.pdbx_seq_one_letter_code
_entity_poly.pdbx_strand_id
1 'polypeptide(L)'
;MNKSFQLLLSVMTCLATMALMVASTSCSDSSSNEGLVINELMVSNHSGIVDEDGEPSDWLEIKNTSSEPVSLGGYALRMVKDKDASKSKKKDKKKTKKNKDKADEAGNADAAVDKKLWAFPERVLKPGECLLVFASKKNNNSPDGPLHTSFKLSSKGGKLLLLKQESVVDSVSYPELQDDQCYRRMADSTSTFEACYEPTPGFENTAEGFEQYNVLIDKQRKGPLRMWELQPRGHKEGLAWVEVKNVSDQPVDLADYCLTTSIKDMSQWQFPSVQLKPGAVYVVDTRRMQFKVNLNKSVTLTRDGEFVDGLCGAMVPVGASVGRIAGKPGNYYFASPTRGAENTQPGYRHIAAQPSFNPNAGVYAHTDRMRILIDTHGGTVHYTTDGSKPTVQSPVYKDSIVIDRNTTVRAINAGDSTSLLSDEVTATFILAEHTLPVVNITVNPADLYDYYRGIYVTGPHAQAEIPHYGANYWNPSWRKARVELLDGDKGFSAGCELAIFGGFSRMLQKKSFKIRFRDSNGPVGIDYDLYADGQPWDVRKFVLRSGSQDITGVMARDEFFTSLMAESCPNLLVQAYRPVVLYVNAAYFGVYYIRDKIDQRFVARHLNVSDDEVSIIMSGKYCEEGTKKDFDDLVAYIKTHDMSVKEHYERVKDWLDVTGLVDLQLGQMYSGNQDLGNVRFVRSEDPAGDMKWHLVFYDLDATWASDKTPADYIYNASGGVAVQNTLTRLLLKNDEFRQLLLQRTSLHLHKTFAPSHATAVFDRLIATIRPEMKRNCERWPRVLSYGGWEKHVEAFRKQFDGRPKFLLDGLRKALNITPAEEKKYFADLGY
;
A
#
# COMPACT_ATOMS: atom_id res chain seq x y z
N MET A 1 -53.87 29.28 28.47
CA MET A 1 -52.54 29.83 28.60
C MET A 1 -52.08 29.56 30.07
N ASN A 2 -51.38 28.47 30.39
CA ASN A 2 -50.66 28.39 31.67
C ASN A 2 -50.09 26.96 31.98
N LYS A 3 -50.22 26.00 31.08
CA LYS A 3 -49.54 24.71 31.28
C LYS A 3 -48.32 24.49 30.36
N SER A 4 -48.25 25.19 29.23
CA SER A 4 -47.11 25.09 28.30
C SER A 4 -45.94 25.98 28.70
N PHE A 5 -46.12 27.01 29.48
CA PHE A 5 -45.08 27.91 29.95
C PHE A 5 -44.30 27.35 31.16
N GLN A 6 -44.98 26.58 32.04
CA GLN A 6 -44.32 25.91 33.14
C GLN A 6 -43.48 24.72 32.72
N LEU A 7 -43.86 24.05 31.61
CA LEU A 7 -43.05 22.95 31.06
C LEU A 7 -41.76 23.45 30.39
N LEU A 8 -41.82 24.64 29.74
CA LEU A 8 -40.65 25.25 29.13
C LEU A 8 -39.63 25.78 30.17
N LEU A 9 -40.12 26.31 31.29
CA LEU A 9 -39.24 26.77 32.38
C LEU A 9 -38.60 25.61 33.13
N SER A 10 -39.29 24.50 33.29
CA SER A 10 -38.77 23.26 33.89
C SER A 10 -37.69 22.57 33.02
N VAL A 11 -37.84 22.61 31.69
CA VAL A 11 -36.85 22.03 30.76
C VAL A 11 -35.61 22.91 30.64
N MET A 12 -35.76 24.24 30.71
CA MET A 12 -34.60 25.16 30.73
C MET A 12 -33.84 25.09 32.05
N THR A 13 -34.46 24.86 33.18
CA THR A 13 -33.77 24.68 34.47
C THR A 13 -33.06 23.31 34.55
N CYS A 14 -33.62 22.25 33.98
CA CYS A 14 -32.93 20.96 33.88
C CYS A 14 -31.75 20.96 32.90
N LEU A 15 -31.83 21.71 31.81
CA LEU A 15 -30.72 21.88 30.87
C LEU A 15 -29.59 22.75 31.45
N ALA A 16 -29.92 23.79 32.23
CA ALA A 16 -28.94 24.59 32.94
C ALA A 16 -28.22 23.84 34.07
N THR A 17 -28.92 22.95 34.80
CA THR A 17 -28.31 22.10 35.83
C THR A 17 -27.55 20.92 35.25
N MET A 18 -27.90 20.38 34.07
CA MET A 18 -27.06 19.40 33.37
C MET A 18 -25.79 20.05 32.75
N ALA A 19 -25.87 21.29 32.29
CA ALA A 19 -24.70 22.03 31.84
C ALA A 19 -23.72 22.40 32.97
N LEU A 20 -24.23 22.59 34.21
CA LEU A 20 -23.40 22.85 35.40
C LEU A 20 -22.84 21.54 36.01
N MET A 21 -23.42 20.37 35.78
CA MET A 21 -22.91 19.09 36.28
C MET A 21 -21.90 18.42 35.33
N VAL A 22 -21.85 18.82 34.05
CA VAL A 22 -20.79 18.37 33.12
C VAL A 22 -19.54 19.25 33.21
N ALA A 23 -19.64 20.44 33.81
CA ALA A 23 -18.51 21.34 34.05
C ALA A 23 -17.72 21.07 35.34
N SER A 24 -18.07 20.05 36.14
CA SER A 24 -17.42 19.77 37.42
C SER A 24 -16.69 18.43 37.54
N THR A 25 -16.37 17.77 36.40
CA THR A 25 -15.48 16.60 36.38
C THR A 25 -14.37 16.68 35.31
N SER A 26 -14.05 17.86 34.82
CA SER A 26 -12.70 18.13 34.33
C SER A 26 -11.83 18.45 35.55
N CYS A 27 -11.09 17.48 36.06
CA CYS A 27 -9.85 17.80 36.76
C CYS A 27 -9.04 18.69 35.82
N SER A 28 -9.13 19.99 36.04
CA SER A 28 -8.09 20.91 35.60
C SER A 28 -6.86 20.53 36.41
N ASP A 29 -5.99 19.70 35.86
CA ASP A 29 -4.58 19.84 36.12
C ASP A 29 -4.23 21.28 35.69
N SER A 30 -4.40 22.24 36.60
CA SER A 30 -3.73 23.51 36.53
C SER A 30 -2.25 23.21 36.78
N SER A 31 -1.53 22.71 35.73
CA SER A 31 -0.10 22.85 35.69
C SER A 31 0.18 24.36 35.76
N SER A 32 0.71 24.79 36.87
CA SER A 32 1.33 26.08 37.01
C SER A 32 2.31 26.23 35.87
N ASN A 33 2.06 27.13 34.93
CA ASN A 33 2.91 27.37 33.77
C ASN A 33 4.20 27.99 34.33
N GLU A 34 5.18 27.14 34.74
CA GLU A 34 6.45 27.59 35.33
C GLU A 34 7.39 28.25 34.30
N GLY A 35 6.86 28.62 33.13
CA GLY A 35 7.54 29.37 32.11
C GLY A 35 8.41 28.58 31.15
N LEU A 36 8.68 27.29 31.37
CA LEU A 36 9.39 26.42 30.42
C LEU A 36 8.42 25.48 29.70
N VAL A 37 8.53 25.42 28.38
CA VAL A 37 7.70 24.53 27.53
C VAL A 37 8.56 23.77 26.53
N ILE A 38 8.08 22.61 26.09
CA ILE A 38 8.59 21.94 24.91
C ILE A 38 8.05 22.69 23.69
N ASN A 39 8.92 23.28 22.90
CA ASN A 39 8.55 24.20 21.82
C ASN A 39 8.46 23.50 20.46
N GLU A 40 9.46 22.69 20.12
CA GLU A 40 9.56 22.00 18.84
C GLU A 40 10.34 20.70 19.01
N LEU A 41 10.13 19.73 18.10
CA LEU A 41 10.93 18.50 18.02
C LEU A 41 10.99 17.97 16.57
N MET A 42 12.08 17.26 16.25
CA MET A 42 12.28 16.52 15.00
C MET A 42 12.85 15.13 15.32
N VAL A 43 12.13 14.09 14.92
CA VAL A 43 12.38 12.70 15.34
C VAL A 43 13.11 11.86 14.28
N SER A 44 13.38 12.42 13.10
CA SER A 44 14.07 11.79 11.97
C SER A 44 14.76 12.88 11.15
N ASN A 45 15.82 13.45 11.71
CA ASN A 45 16.58 14.51 11.07
C ASN A 45 17.61 13.90 10.09
N HIS A 46 17.46 14.13 8.80
CA HIS A 46 18.31 13.61 7.73
C HIS A 46 18.99 14.68 6.91
N SER A 47 18.33 15.82 6.71
CA SER A 47 18.85 16.92 5.89
C SER A 47 18.92 18.26 6.62
N GLY A 48 18.53 18.27 7.92
CA GLY A 48 18.47 19.47 8.78
C GLY A 48 19.81 19.86 9.39
N ILE A 49 19.74 20.44 10.61
CA ILE A 49 20.92 20.86 11.38
C ILE A 49 21.78 19.65 11.76
N VAL A 50 23.06 19.90 11.93
CA VAL A 50 24.03 18.91 12.44
C VAL A 50 24.53 19.32 13.83
N ASP A 51 24.90 18.33 14.63
CA ASP A 51 25.54 18.54 15.93
C ASP A 51 27.04 18.91 15.77
N GLU A 52 27.77 19.03 16.86
CA GLU A 52 29.20 19.41 16.84
C GLU A 52 30.11 18.39 16.16
N ASP A 53 29.67 17.13 16.06
CA ASP A 53 30.39 16.07 15.36
C ASP A 53 30.06 16.06 13.86
N GLY A 54 29.14 16.92 13.38
CA GLY A 54 28.67 16.97 12.01
C GLY A 54 27.58 15.93 11.67
N GLU A 55 26.95 15.30 12.68
CA GLU A 55 25.90 14.30 12.49
C GLU A 55 24.51 14.93 12.50
N PRO A 56 23.62 14.61 11.54
CA PRO A 56 22.21 15.03 11.56
C PRO A 56 21.45 14.23 12.62
N SER A 57 21.57 14.65 13.88
CA SER A 57 20.91 13.99 15.01
C SER A 57 19.48 14.50 15.21
N ASP A 58 18.57 13.63 15.67
CA ASP A 58 17.24 14.06 16.16
C ASP A 58 17.38 15.11 17.25
N TRP A 59 16.41 16.00 17.36
CA TRP A 59 16.48 17.11 18.32
C TRP A 59 15.13 17.50 18.88
N LEU A 60 15.16 18.22 19.99
CA LEU A 60 14.03 18.90 20.59
C LEU A 60 14.45 20.27 21.10
N GLU A 61 13.48 21.14 21.28
CA GLU A 61 13.69 22.50 21.75
C GLU A 61 12.83 22.79 22.97
N ILE A 62 13.46 23.44 23.96
CA ILE A 62 12.79 23.99 25.16
C ILE A 62 12.83 25.54 25.06
N LYS A 63 11.69 26.20 25.35
CA LYS A 63 11.55 27.65 25.33
C LYS A 63 11.13 28.15 26.69
N ASN A 64 11.75 29.28 27.12
CA ASN A 64 11.28 30.05 28.25
C ASN A 64 10.20 31.05 27.79
N THR A 65 8.95 30.80 28.15
CA THR A 65 7.80 31.63 27.82
C THR A 65 7.46 32.63 28.91
N SER A 66 8.20 32.61 30.05
CA SER A 66 8.01 33.58 31.15
C SER A 66 8.72 34.92 30.89
N SER A 67 8.38 35.93 31.67
CA SER A 67 9.03 37.24 31.66
C SER A 67 10.35 37.28 32.44
N GLU A 68 10.72 36.21 33.13
CA GLU A 68 11.88 36.12 33.99
C GLU A 68 12.88 35.04 33.53
N PRO A 69 14.19 35.18 33.79
CA PRO A 69 15.15 34.11 33.54
C PRO A 69 14.86 32.90 34.42
N VAL A 70 14.91 31.70 33.81
CA VAL A 70 14.64 30.42 34.49
C VAL A 70 15.91 29.56 34.52
N SER A 71 16.30 29.11 35.75
CA SER A 71 17.37 28.11 35.90
C SER A 71 16.85 26.71 35.54
N LEU A 72 17.60 25.97 34.71
CA LEU A 72 17.30 24.59 34.30
C LEU A 72 17.67 23.54 35.35
N GLY A 73 18.36 23.95 36.44
CA GLY A 73 18.69 23.05 37.56
C GLY A 73 17.43 22.39 38.12
N GLY A 74 17.46 21.08 38.25
CA GLY A 74 16.32 20.28 38.75
C GLY A 74 15.24 19.95 37.68
N TYR A 75 15.39 20.44 36.43
CA TYR A 75 14.55 20.01 35.32
C TYR A 75 15.13 18.78 34.66
N ALA A 76 14.24 17.97 34.06
CA ALA A 76 14.60 16.75 33.35
C ALA A 76 13.64 16.45 32.18
N LEU A 77 14.10 15.72 31.17
CA LEU A 77 13.32 15.18 30.08
C LEU A 77 13.09 13.68 30.28
N ARG A 78 11.88 13.18 30.05
CA ARG A 78 11.55 11.75 30.10
C ARG A 78 10.76 11.32 28.89
N MET A 79 11.26 10.28 28.19
CA MET A 79 10.52 9.62 27.14
C MET A 79 9.62 8.52 27.71
N VAL A 80 8.32 8.55 27.38
CA VAL A 80 7.34 7.53 27.75
C VAL A 80 7.02 6.68 26.51
N LYS A 81 7.12 5.37 26.61
CA LYS A 81 6.62 4.47 25.56
C LYS A 81 5.11 4.31 25.74
N ASP A 82 4.39 4.54 24.68
CA ASP A 82 2.96 4.23 24.66
C ASP A 82 2.74 2.72 24.78
N LYS A 83 2.32 2.26 26.00
CA LYS A 83 2.07 0.85 26.28
C LYS A 83 0.72 0.36 25.75
N ASP A 84 -0.15 1.24 25.26
CA ASP A 84 -1.54 0.91 24.93
C ASP A 84 -1.76 0.53 23.47
N ALA A 85 -0.90 0.94 22.55
CA ALA A 85 -0.97 0.51 21.15
C ALA A 85 -0.57 -0.98 20.94
N SER A 86 0.13 -1.61 21.89
CA SER A 86 0.60 -2.99 21.76
C SER A 86 -0.22 -4.04 22.52
N LYS A 87 -1.21 -3.65 23.33
CA LYS A 87 -2.03 -4.58 24.12
C LYS A 87 -3.23 -5.18 23.38
N SER A 88 -3.68 -4.61 22.27
CA SER A 88 -4.76 -5.19 21.47
C SER A 88 -4.35 -6.43 20.66
N LYS A 89 -3.05 -6.65 20.41
CA LYS A 89 -2.55 -7.79 19.61
C LYS A 89 -2.02 -9.00 20.42
N LYS A 90 -2.13 -9.02 21.76
CA LYS A 90 -1.57 -10.10 22.60
C LYS A 90 -2.55 -10.81 23.55
N LYS A 91 -3.87 -10.67 23.40
CA LYS A 91 -4.84 -11.36 24.28
C LYS A 91 -5.23 -12.79 23.87
N ASP A 92 -4.85 -13.28 22.69
CA ASP A 92 -5.28 -14.61 22.22
C ASP A 92 -4.21 -15.73 22.17
N LYS A 93 -3.02 -15.54 22.74
CA LYS A 93 -2.03 -16.62 22.83
C LYS A 93 -1.40 -16.73 24.22
N LYS A 94 -2.20 -17.07 25.26
CA LYS A 94 -1.68 -17.67 26.51
C LYS A 94 -2.77 -18.36 27.33
N LYS A 95 -3.19 -19.54 26.86
CA LYS A 95 -3.60 -20.63 27.74
C LYS A 95 -2.87 -21.88 27.27
N THR A 96 -1.73 -22.18 27.86
CA THR A 96 -1.16 -23.48 28.15
C THR A 96 0.35 -23.36 28.38
N LYS A 97 0.74 -23.25 29.63
CA LYS A 97 1.83 -24.02 30.27
C LYS A 97 1.95 -23.59 31.72
N LYS A 98 1.57 -24.54 32.55
CA LYS A 98 1.76 -24.49 34.02
C LYS A 98 3.15 -24.96 34.41
N ASN A 99 3.69 -24.30 35.43
CA ASN A 99 4.58 -24.78 36.50
C ASN A 99 5.93 -25.42 36.14
N LYS A 100 7.01 -24.72 36.52
CA LYS A 100 7.91 -25.23 37.55
C LYS A 100 8.92 -24.18 38.04
N ASP A 101 9.04 -24.20 39.35
CA ASP A 101 10.19 -23.92 40.22
C ASP A 101 10.54 -22.46 40.56
N LYS A 102 10.27 -22.18 41.83
CA LYS A 102 10.86 -21.18 42.71
C LYS A 102 12.26 -21.62 43.16
N ALA A 103 13.21 -20.73 43.24
CA ALA A 103 14.06 -20.53 44.39
C ALA A 103 14.93 -19.28 44.21
N ASP A 104 14.85 -18.41 45.18
CA ASP A 104 15.81 -17.54 45.83
C ASP A 104 17.05 -17.02 45.07
N GLU A 105 17.12 -15.66 44.96
CA GLU A 105 18.27 -14.92 45.47
C GLU A 105 17.88 -13.45 45.66
N ALA A 106 17.86 -13.03 46.92
CA ALA A 106 17.84 -11.64 47.34
C ALA A 106 19.29 -11.12 47.27
N GLY A 107 19.51 -10.05 46.50
CA GLY A 107 20.81 -9.43 46.46
C GLY A 107 20.80 -8.16 45.59
N ASN A 108 20.93 -7.01 46.26
CA ASN A 108 21.24 -5.66 45.74
C ASN A 108 20.23 -5.02 44.76
N ALA A 109 19.38 -4.21 45.37
CA ALA A 109 18.71 -3.11 44.67
C ALA A 109 19.70 -1.94 44.49
N ASP A 110 20.57 -2.02 43.49
CA ASP A 110 21.11 -0.87 42.82
C ASP A 110 19.95 -0.24 42.03
N ALA A 111 19.62 1.03 42.33
CA ALA A 111 18.60 1.78 41.66
C ALA A 111 18.89 1.74 40.15
N ALA A 112 18.10 0.98 39.41
CA ALA A 112 18.21 0.91 37.96
C ALA A 112 18.01 2.33 37.42
N VAL A 113 19.09 2.98 36.98
CA VAL A 113 19.07 4.30 36.34
C VAL A 113 18.07 4.24 35.20
N ASP A 114 16.98 5.01 35.27
CA ASP A 114 15.96 5.10 34.23
C ASP A 114 16.61 5.68 32.97
N LYS A 115 17.08 4.81 32.07
CA LYS A 115 17.78 5.16 30.81
C LYS A 115 16.98 6.10 29.89
N LYS A 116 15.76 6.50 30.29
CA LYS A 116 14.87 7.40 29.57
C LYS A 116 14.67 8.73 30.27
N LEU A 117 15.25 8.91 31.44
CA LEU A 117 15.30 10.18 32.16
C LEU A 117 16.67 10.81 31.90
N TRP A 118 16.67 12.11 31.53
CA TRP A 118 17.87 12.89 31.31
C TRP A 118 17.70 14.24 31.99
N ALA A 119 18.63 14.60 32.85
CA ALA A 119 18.60 15.85 33.62
C ALA A 119 19.35 16.98 32.91
N PHE A 120 18.78 18.19 32.92
CA PHE A 120 19.45 19.38 32.45
C PHE A 120 20.61 19.78 33.38
N PRO A 121 21.67 20.41 32.86
CA PRO A 121 22.70 21.02 33.66
C PRO A 121 22.20 22.32 34.29
N GLU A 122 22.98 22.85 35.23
CA GLU A 122 22.79 24.24 35.74
C GLU A 122 23.08 25.23 34.61
N ARG A 123 22.00 25.73 34.00
CA ARG A 123 22.05 26.74 32.94
C ARG A 123 20.84 27.66 33.09
N VAL A 124 20.99 28.94 32.77
CA VAL A 124 19.91 29.92 32.84
C VAL A 124 19.40 30.21 31.44
N LEU A 125 18.10 30.11 31.24
CA LEU A 125 17.42 30.45 30.01
C LEU A 125 16.70 31.78 30.15
N LYS A 126 17.05 32.79 29.33
CA LYS A 126 16.44 34.11 29.35
C LYS A 126 14.99 34.09 28.86
N PRO A 127 14.16 35.12 29.17
CA PRO A 127 12.85 35.26 28.56
C PRO A 127 12.88 35.17 27.03
N GLY A 128 12.00 34.34 26.45
CA GLY A 128 11.90 34.13 25.02
C GLY A 128 13.01 33.24 24.42
N GLU A 129 14.05 32.90 25.18
CA GLU A 129 15.17 32.10 24.66
C GLU A 129 14.77 30.65 24.41
N CYS A 130 15.20 30.13 23.25
CA CYS A 130 15.05 28.75 22.84
C CYS A 130 16.35 27.95 23.06
N LEU A 131 16.25 26.76 23.63
CA LEU A 131 17.38 25.88 23.90
C LEU A 131 17.25 24.57 23.11
N LEU A 132 18.16 24.36 22.18
CA LEU A 132 18.25 23.12 21.41
C LEU A 132 18.90 22.00 22.23
N VAL A 133 18.33 20.80 22.17
CA VAL A 133 18.83 19.56 22.78
C VAL A 133 18.79 18.43 21.76
N PHE A 134 19.93 17.84 21.44
CA PHE A 134 20.01 16.72 20.54
C PHE A 134 19.58 15.40 21.21
N ALA A 135 18.69 14.66 20.60
CA ALA A 135 18.20 13.37 21.09
C ALA A 135 19.04 12.22 20.51
N SER A 136 20.36 12.24 20.69
CA SER A 136 21.35 11.41 20.02
C SER A 136 21.79 10.16 20.78
N LYS A 137 21.52 10.03 22.09
CA LYS A 137 22.08 9.07 23.06
C LYS A 137 23.53 9.33 23.46
N LYS A 138 24.17 10.39 23.02
CA LYS A 138 25.54 10.76 23.43
C LYS A 138 25.62 11.09 24.93
N ASN A 139 24.48 11.43 25.56
CA ASN A 139 24.33 11.68 27.00
C ASN A 139 25.28 12.78 27.52
N ASN A 140 25.31 13.92 26.84
CA ASN A 140 26.11 15.08 27.24
C ASN A 140 25.18 16.14 27.86
N ASN A 141 25.45 16.51 29.10
CA ASN A 141 24.76 17.59 29.81
C ASN A 141 25.73 18.66 30.37
N SER A 142 26.81 18.94 29.62
CA SER A 142 27.76 20.01 29.97
C SER A 142 27.07 21.36 29.98
N PRO A 143 27.27 22.21 31.03
CA PRO A 143 26.62 23.50 31.11
C PRO A 143 26.95 24.47 29.95
N ASP A 144 28.18 24.40 29.45
CA ASP A 144 28.69 25.31 28.42
C ASP A 144 28.75 24.74 27.02
N GLY A 145 28.32 23.45 26.86
CA GLY A 145 28.41 22.71 25.59
C GLY A 145 27.03 22.42 24.97
N PRO A 146 27.06 21.76 23.77
CA PRO A 146 25.87 21.17 23.18
C PRO A 146 25.27 20.13 24.09
N LEU A 147 23.95 20.09 24.16
CA LEU A 147 23.22 19.18 25.03
C LEU A 147 22.74 17.97 24.24
N HIS A 148 23.00 16.76 24.78
CA HIS A 148 22.59 15.50 24.17
C HIS A 148 21.89 14.61 25.19
N THR A 149 20.70 14.15 24.89
CA THR A 149 19.97 13.25 25.79
C THR A 149 20.60 11.84 25.83
N SER A 150 20.24 11.07 26.86
CA SER A 150 20.57 9.64 26.98
C SER A 150 19.66 8.72 26.13
N PHE A 151 18.68 9.28 25.40
CA PHE A 151 17.70 8.55 24.59
C PHE A 151 17.59 9.15 23.19
N LYS A 152 16.94 8.41 22.27
CA LYS A 152 16.47 8.92 20.96
C LYS A 152 14.95 9.07 20.98
N LEU A 153 14.45 9.96 20.14
CA LEU A 153 13.02 10.07 19.85
C LEU A 153 12.59 8.92 18.92
N SER A 154 11.29 8.66 18.82
CA SER A 154 10.75 7.58 17.99
C SER A 154 9.96 8.15 16.82
N SER A 155 10.33 7.84 15.58
CA SER A 155 9.58 8.27 14.39
C SER A 155 8.14 7.71 14.34
N LYS A 156 7.87 6.63 15.08
CA LYS A 156 6.51 6.03 15.17
C LYS A 156 5.59 6.69 16.20
N GLY A 157 5.99 7.86 16.69
CA GLY A 157 5.26 8.58 17.73
C GLY A 157 5.72 8.23 19.15
N GLY A 158 5.29 9.06 20.11
CA GLY A 158 5.65 8.91 21.52
C GLY A 158 5.12 10.06 22.38
N LYS A 159 5.48 10.01 23.66
CA LYS A 159 5.20 11.09 24.60
C LYS A 159 6.48 11.52 25.28
N LEU A 160 6.79 12.83 25.23
CA LEU A 160 7.90 13.48 25.90
C LEU A 160 7.35 14.32 27.07
N LEU A 161 7.96 14.18 28.24
CA LEU A 161 7.63 14.95 29.43
C LEU A 161 8.78 15.89 29.78
N LEU A 162 8.48 17.12 30.10
CA LEU A 162 9.36 18.04 30.81
C LEU A 162 9.00 18.01 32.30
N LEU A 163 9.96 17.69 33.14
CA LEU A 163 9.78 17.50 34.57
C LEU A 163 10.56 18.57 35.33
N LYS A 164 10.04 19.01 36.46
CA LYS A 164 10.79 19.71 37.50
C LYS A 164 10.78 18.84 38.75
N GLN A 165 11.93 18.33 39.15
CA GLN A 165 12.02 17.27 40.14
C GLN A 165 11.19 16.03 39.66
N GLU A 166 10.06 15.72 40.30
CA GLU A 166 9.17 14.61 39.87
C GLU A 166 7.84 15.10 39.26
N SER A 167 7.59 16.40 39.24
CA SER A 167 6.35 17.02 38.76
C SER A 167 6.44 17.28 37.24
N VAL A 168 5.37 16.95 36.51
CA VAL A 168 5.27 17.28 35.08
C VAL A 168 4.96 18.75 34.93
N VAL A 169 5.85 19.49 34.26
CA VAL A 169 5.70 20.92 33.95
C VAL A 169 5.05 21.11 32.58
N ASP A 170 5.49 20.33 31.59
CA ASP A 170 4.92 20.32 30.25
C ASP A 170 5.03 18.92 29.60
N SER A 171 4.22 18.65 28.60
CA SER A 171 4.30 17.39 27.88
C SER A 171 3.80 17.53 26.45
N VAL A 172 4.40 16.77 25.53
CA VAL A 172 3.94 16.64 24.16
C VAL A 172 3.77 15.17 23.79
N SER A 173 2.58 14.85 23.24
CA SER A 173 2.33 13.58 22.56
C SER A 173 2.37 13.84 21.07
N TYR A 174 3.30 13.20 20.35
CA TYR A 174 3.47 13.40 18.92
C TYR A 174 3.13 12.12 18.15
N PRO A 175 2.54 12.25 16.93
CA PRO A 175 2.19 11.13 16.07
C PRO A 175 3.43 10.52 15.40
N GLU A 176 3.22 9.54 14.51
CA GLU A 176 4.24 9.14 13.55
C GLU A 176 4.61 10.32 12.66
N LEU A 177 5.91 10.61 12.54
CA LEU A 177 6.45 11.71 11.74
C LEU A 177 7.38 11.16 10.65
N GLN A 178 7.38 11.82 9.50
CA GLN A 178 8.23 11.49 8.36
C GLN A 178 9.66 12.06 8.54
N ASP A 179 10.59 11.68 7.65
CA ASP A 179 11.94 12.22 7.62
C ASP A 179 11.90 13.74 7.43
N ASP A 180 12.71 14.48 8.23
CA ASP A 180 12.81 15.94 8.28
C ASP A 180 11.49 16.68 8.61
N GLN A 181 10.47 15.98 9.07
CA GLN A 181 9.23 16.59 9.55
C GLN A 181 9.37 16.99 11.01
N CYS A 182 9.15 18.28 11.29
CA CYS A 182 9.11 18.82 12.64
C CYS A 182 7.68 18.73 13.22
N TYR A 183 7.59 18.79 14.55
CA TYR A 183 6.34 18.91 15.30
C TYR A 183 6.49 20.08 16.26
N ARG A 184 5.90 21.23 15.92
CA ARG A 184 6.09 22.49 16.59
C ARG A 184 4.83 23.00 17.29
N ARG A 185 5.00 23.72 18.38
CA ARG A 185 3.93 24.42 19.09
C ARG A 185 3.46 25.61 18.25
N MET A 186 2.16 25.77 18.07
CA MET A 186 1.60 26.91 17.34
C MET A 186 1.79 28.20 18.12
N ALA A 187 2.14 29.29 17.45
CA ALA A 187 2.47 30.57 18.06
C ALA A 187 1.29 31.21 18.84
N ASP A 188 0.06 30.90 18.42
CA ASP A 188 -1.19 31.41 19.01
C ASP A 188 -1.78 30.49 20.10
N SER A 189 -1.10 29.38 20.43
CA SER A 189 -1.64 28.36 21.34
C SER A 189 -0.58 27.84 22.31
N THR A 190 -0.99 27.71 23.58
CA THR A 190 -0.13 27.12 24.61
C THR A 190 -0.12 25.59 24.60
N SER A 191 -1.05 24.92 23.89
CA SER A 191 -1.22 23.46 23.94
C SER A 191 -1.32 22.77 22.57
N THR A 192 -1.47 23.51 21.48
CA THR A 192 -1.66 22.97 20.14
C THR A 192 -0.34 22.85 19.40
N PHE A 193 -0.12 21.71 18.73
CA PHE A 193 1.05 21.43 17.91
C PHE A 193 0.64 21.08 16.49
N GLU A 194 1.52 21.37 15.54
CA GLU A 194 1.36 21.00 14.14
C GLU A 194 2.60 20.26 13.62
N ALA A 195 2.38 19.34 12.67
CA ALA A 195 3.46 18.70 11.92
C ALA A 195 3.74 19.52 10.65
N CYS A 196 4.99 19.91 10.43
CA CYS A 196 5.38 20.75 9.29
C CYS A 196 6.78 20.42 8.76
N TYR A 197 7.17 21.03 7.64
CA TYR A 197 8.50 20.92 7.05
C TYR A 197 9.27 22.26 7.08
N GLU A 198 8.93 23.09 8.04
CA GLU A 198 9.51 24.42 8.28
C GLU A 198 10.09 24.48 9.69
N PRO A 199 11.15 23.71 9.99
CA PRO A 199 11.74 23.69 11.32
C PRO A 199 12.39 25.02 11.67
N THR A 200 12.34 25.39 12.95
CA THR A 200 12.82 26.68 13.47
C THR A 200 13.79 26.53 14.66
N PRO A 201 14.66 25.49 14.74
CA PRO A 201 15.47 25.23 15.92
C PRO A 201 16.39 26.42 16.27
N GLY A 202 16.24 26.92 17.48
CA GLY A 202 16.95 28.09 17.99
C GLY A 202 16.29 29.42 17.67
N PHE A 203 15.10 29.41 17.02
CA PHE A 203 14.36 30.59 16.61
C PHE A 203 12.89 30.49 17.00
N GLU A 204 12.12 31.55 16.82
CA GLU A 204 10.67 31.54 17.00
C GLU A 204 9.97 30.66 15.94
N ASN A 205 8.87 29.98 16.31
CA ASN A 205 8.04 29.18 15.41
C ASN A 205 7.23 30.06 14.43
N THR A 206 7.94 30.80 13.58
CA THR A 206 7.39 31.79 12.64
C THR A 206 8.07 31.66 11.28
N ALA A 207 7.49 32.27 10.24
CA ALA A 207 8.13 32.33 8.92
C ALA A 207 9.51 33.02 8.97
N GLU A 208 9.67 34.06 9.80
CA GLU A 208 10.96 34.74 10.00
C GLU A 208 11.99 33.81 10.68
N GLY A 209 11.57 33.04 11.69
CA GLY A 209 12.41 32.03 12.33
C GLY A 209 12.87 30.96 11.36
N PHE A 210 12.01 30.54 10.46
CA PHE A 210 12.35 29.61 9.39
C PHE A 210 13.37 30.20 8.40
N GLU A 211 13.27 31.48 8.04
CA GLU A 211 14.29 32.13 7.21
C GLU A 211 15.64 32.25 7.94
N GLN A 212 15.64 32.52 9.24
CA GLN A 212 16.85 32.55 10.08
C GLN A 212 17.49 31.16 10.17
N TYR A 213 16.67 30.11 10.31
CA TYR A 213 17.12 28.72 10.24
C TYR A 213 17.78 28.39 8.90
N ASN A 214 17.19 28.79 7.77
CA ASN A 214 17.74 28.56 6.45
C ASN A 214 19.15 29.19 6.29
N VAL A 215 19.37 30.37 6.86
CA VAL A 215 20.70 31.00 6.90
C VAL A 215 21.66 30.20 7.76
N LEU A 216 21.23 29.71 8.93
CA LEU A 216 22.04 28.89 9.82
C LEU A 216 22.48 27.59 9.17
N ILE A 217 21.56 26.88 8.56
CA ILE A 217 21.84 25.57 7.94
C ILE A 217 22.82 25.70 6.78
N ASP A 218 22.72 26.73 5.95
CA ASP A 218 23.67 26.97 4.86
C ASP A 218 25.10 27.25 5.37
N LYS A 219 25.25 27.94 6.52
CA LYS A 219 26.55 28.14 7.16
C LYS A 219 27.16 26.86 7.73
N GLN A 220 26.35 25.91 8.13
CA GLN A 220 26.81 24.59 8.62
C GLN A 220 27.29 23.68 7.50
N ARG A 221 26.85 23.90 6.25
CA ARG A 221 27.25 23.07 5.11
C ARG A 221 28.71 23.36 4.73
N LYS A 222 29.56 22.35 4.86
CA LYS A 222 30.99 22.42 4.56
C LYS A 222 31.31 21.66 3.27
N GLY A 223 32.48 21.92 2.68
CA GLY A 223 32.95 21.21 1.50
C GLY A 223 32.49 21.83 0.17
N PRO A 224 33.00 21.31 -0.94
CA PRO A 224 32.85 21.90 -2.28
C PRO A 224 31.60 21.48 -3.02
N LEU A 225 30.89 20.38 -2.60
CA LEU A 225 29.67 19.93 -3.24
C LEU A 225 28.44 20.32 -2.45
N ARG A 226 27.35 20.58 -3.17
CA ARG A 226 25.98 20.76 -2.65
C ARG A 226 25.01 19.92 -3.40
N MET A 227 24.01 19.38 -2.69
CA MET A 227 22.75 18.92 -3.29
C MET A 227 22.08 20.12 -3.92
N TRP A 228 21.89 20.13 -5.24
CA TRP A 228 21.46 21.34 -5.95
C TRP A 228 19.97 21.34 -6.28
N GLU A 229 19.46 20.22 -6.81
CA GLU A 229 18.06 20.03 -7.07
C GLU A 229 17.67 18.55 -6.96
N LEU A 230 16.47 18.26 -6.47
CA LEU A 230 15.91 16.94 -6.34
C LEU A 230 14.47 16.94 -6.89
N GLN A 231 14.22 16.13 -7.92
CA GLN A 231 12.87 15.80 -8.39
C GLN A 231 12.52 14.39 -7.94
N PRO A 232 11.78 14.22 -6.84
CA PRO A 232 11.49 12.89 -6.30
C PRO A 232 10.48 12.11 -7.14
N ARG A 233 9.56 12.83 -7.83
CA ARG A 233 8.45 12.23 -8.59
C ARG A 233 8.27 12.93 -9.93
N GLY A 234 8.74 12.32 -11.01
CA GLY A 234 8.56 12.85 -12.38
C GLY A 234 7.18 12.49 -12.96
N HIS A 235 6.70 13.28 -13.92
CA HIS A 235 5.44 12.98 -14.65
C HIS A 235 5.51 11.72 -15.53
N LYS A 236 6.69 11.22 -15.85
CA LYS A 236 6.92 10.00 -16.62
C LYS A 236 7.70 9.00 -15.77
N GLU A 237 7.45 7.72 -15.99
CA GLU A 237 8.17 6.63 -15.31
C GLU A 237 9.70 6.77 -15.46
N GLY A 238 10.41 6.59 -14.35
CA GLY A 238 11.87 6.63 -14.31
C GLY A 238 12.50 8.00 -14.50
N LEU A 239 11.76 9.08 -14.27
CA LEU A 239 12.27 10.46 -14.35
C LEU A 239 12.46 11.12 -12.97
N ALA A 240 12.51 10.38 -11.89
CA ALA A 240 13.04 10.89 -10.63
C ALA A 240 14.56 11.04 -10.75
N TRP A 241 15.11 12.13 -10.25
CA TRP A 241 16.54 12.42 -10.34
C TRP A 241 16.98 13.37 -9.23
N VAL A 242 18.28 13.38 -8.98
CA VAL A 242 18.96 14.30 -8.08
C VAL A 242 20.17 14.88 -8.80
N GLU A 243 20.51 16.11 -8.50
CA GLU A 243 21.75 16.71 -8.99
C GLU A 243 22.58 17.33 -7.87
N VAL A 244 23.90 17.26 -8.06
CA VAL A 244 24.90 17.89 -7.20
C VAL A 244 25.65 18.96 -7.98
N LYS A 245 26.06 20.04 -7.31
CA LYS A 245 26.81 21.14 -7.90
C LYS A 245 28.13 21.33 -7.17
N ASN A 246 29.21 21.57 -7.93
CA ASN A 246 30.46 22.04 -7.40
C ASN A 246 30.37 23.57 -7.15
N VAL A 247 30.34 23.96 -5.89
CA VAL A 247 30.25 25.38 -5.46
C VAL A 247 31.63 25.98 -5.13
N SER A 248 32.68 25.22 -5.28
CA SER A 248 34.07 25.70 -5.07
C SER A 248 34.68 26.22 -6.38
N ASP A 249 35.90 26.77 -6.26
CA ASP A 249 36.74 27.26 -7.35
C ASP A 249 37.69 26.19 -7.92
N GLN A 250 37.67 24.95 -7.40
CA GLN A 250 38.50 23.82 -7.81
C GLN A 250 37.67 22.68 -8.36
N PRO A 251 38.22 21.87 -9.33
CA PRO A 251 37.56 20.62 -9.73
C PRO A 251 37.46 19.65 -8.55
N VAL A 252 36.33 18.88 -8.50
CA VAL A 252 36.06 17.89 -7.46
C VAL A 252 35.83 16.53 -8.09
N ASP A 253 36.53 15.47 -7.61
CA ASP A 253 36.22 14.11 -8.00
C ASP A 253 34.98 13.62 -7.28
N LEU A 254 34.00 13.21 -8.06
CA LEU A 254 32.73 12.72 -7.48
C LEU A 254 32.89 11.32 -6.85
N ALA A 255 33.90 10.55 -7.19
CA ALA A 255 34.14 9.22 -6.62
C ALA A 255 34.35 9.20 -5.10
N ASP A 256 34.71 10.35 -4.51
CA ASP A 256 34.82 10.50 -3.04
C ASP A 256 33.45 10.57 -2.33
N TYR A 257 32.35 10.65 -3.08
CA TYR A 257 31.02 10.96 -2.53
C TYR A 257 30.04 9.84 -2.76
N CYS A 258 29.06 9.73 -1.85
CA CYS A 258 27.96 8.78 -1.94
C CYS A 258 26.61 9.50 -1.76
N LEU A 259 25.53 8.86 -2.25
CA LEU A 259 24.15 9.20 -1.94
C LEU A 259 23.53 8.13 -1.08
N THR A 260 22.72 8.53 -0.09
CA THR A 260 21.98 7.62 0.78
C THR A 260 20.63 8.19 1.16
N THR A 261 19.70 7.29 1.52
CA THR A 261 18.44 7.60 2.24
C THR A 261 18.41 6.96 3.63
N SER A 262 19.55 6.48 4.11
CA SER A 262 19.68 5.77 5.39
C SER A 262 20.87 6.28 6.20
N ILE A 263 20.60 6.79 7.39
CA ILE A 263 21.67 7.17 8.34
C ILE A 263 22.46 5.97 8.89
N LYS A 264 22.01 4.74 8.64
CA LYS A 264 22.70 3.51 9.06
C LYS A 264 23.67 2.99 8.00
N ASP A 265 23.47 3.38 6.76
CA ASP A 265 24.29 3.02 5.63
C ASP A 265 24.57 4.28 4.82
N MET A 266 25.66 4.97 5.18
CA MET A 266 26.05 6.26 4.61
C MET A 266 26.74 6.13 3.24
N SER A 267 26.82 4.92 2.66
CA SER A 267 27.48 4.61 1.40
C SER A 267 26.64 3.81 0.42
N GLN A 268 25.31 3.95 0.47
CA GLN A 268 24.39 3.14 -0.35
C GLN A 268 24.66 3.21 -1.85
N TRP A 269 25.06 4.35 -2.36
CA TRP A 269 25.41 4.51 -3.77
C TRP A 269 26.58 5.50 -3.96
N GLN A 270 27.66 5.03 -4.56
CA GLN A 270 28.86 5.81 -4.83
C GLN A 270 28.80 6.41 -6.23
N PHE A 271 29.16 7.69 -6.34
CA PHE A 271 29.30 8.32 -7.63
C PHE A 271 30.44 7.70 -8.45
N PRO A 272 30.32 7.69 -9.78
CA PRO A 272 31.46 7.33 -10.65
C PRO A 272 32.57 8.41 -10.56
N SER A 273 33.82 8.02 -10.87
CA SER A 273 34.92 8.99 -10.96
C SER A 273 34.69 9.95 -12.12
N VAL A 274 34.30 11.17 -11.77
CA VAL A 274 34.07 12.29 -12.69
C VAL A 274 34.62 13.55 -12.06
N GLN A 275 35.54 14.23 -12.77
CA GLN A 275 36.06 15.54 -12.36
C GLN A 275 35.00 16.62 -12.65
N LEU A 276 34.27 17.04 -11.63
CA LEU A 276 33.24 18.08 -11.75
C LEU A 276 33.91 19.47 -11.65
N LYS A 277 33.85 20.23 -12.74
CA LYS A 277 34.43 21.58 -12.82
C LYS A 277 33.70 22.57 -11.88
N PRO A 278 34.37 23.66 -11.47
CA PRO A 278 33.71 24.75 -10.74
C PRO A 278 32.42 25.22 -11.41
N GLY A 279 31.38 25.38 -10.62
CA GLY A 279 30.06 25.80 -11.06
C GLY A 279 29.24 24.75 -11.83
N ALA A 280 29.84 23.60 -12.22
CA ALA A 280 29.12 22.57 -12.97
C ALA A 280 28.18 21.75 -12.07
N VAL A 281 27.13 21.20 -12.70
CA VAL A 281 26.19 20.26 -12.08
C VAL A 281 26.35 18.85 -12.66
N TYR A 282 26.11 17.84 -11.83
CA TYR A 282 26.06 16.42 -12.24
C TYR A 282 24.72 15.81 -11.86
N VAL A 283 24.02 15.24 -12.84
CA VAL A 283 22.66 14.68 -12.70
C VAL A 283 22.73 13.16 -12.62
N VAL A 284 22.08 12.60 -11.60
CA VAL A 284 21.85 11.16 -11.45
C VAL A 284 20.36 10.89 -11.52
N ASP A 285 19.93 10.05 -12.44
CA ASP A 285 18.56 9.59 -12.53
C ASP A 285 18.39 8.16 -11.95
N THR A 286 17.18 7.80 -11.56
CA THR A 286 16.90 6.51 -10.91
C THR A 286 17.27 5.28 -11.74
N ARG A 287 17.44 5.41 -13.06
CA ARG A 287 17.87 4.30 -13.93
C ARG A 287 19.37 4.02 -13.84
N ARG A 288 20.16 5.02 -13.46
CA ARG A 288 21.63 4.88 -13.26
C ARG A 288 21.98 4.42 -11.85
N MET A 289 21.08 4.64 -10.90
CA MET A 289 21.26 4.18 -9.52
C MET A 289 20.94 2.67 -9.43
N GLN A 290 21.93 1.86 -9.11
CA GLN A 290 21.76 0.42 -8.91
C GLN A 290 21.02 0.06 -7.61
N PHE A 291 20.74 1.03 -6.77
CA PHE A 291 19.99 0.86 -5.54
C PHE A 291 18.61 1.53 -5.65
N LYS A 292 17.63 1.03 -4.89
CA LYS A 292 16.29 1.60 -4.78
C LYS A 292 16.34 2.82 -3.85
N VAL A 293 16.94 3.94 -4.28
CA VAL A 293 16.83 5.20 -3.55
C VAL A 293 15.39 5.67 -3.67
N ASN A 294 14.70 5.70 -2.55
CA ASN A 294 13.39 6.32 -2.48
C ASN A 294 13.55 7.85 -2.42
N LEU A 295 13.52 8.50 -3.57
CA LEU A 295 13.65 9.95 -3.66
C LEU A 295 12.46 10.71 -3.05
N ASN A 296 11.38 10.03 -2.65
CA ASN A 296 10.30 10.60 -1.83
C ASN A 296 10.65 10.67 -0.33
N LYS A 297 11.89 10.41 0.03
CA LYS A 297 12.48 10.60 1.34
C LYS A 297 13.52 11.70 1.30
N SER A 298 14.17 11.92 2.43
CA SER A 298 15.36 12.77 2.48
C SER A 298 16.55 12.04 1.86
N VAL A 299 17.19 12.69 0.89
CA VAL A 299 18.39 12.21 0.22
C VAL A 299 19.58 12.97 0.79
N THR A 300 20.59 12.23 1.23
CA THR A 300 21.78 12.76 1.87
C THR A 300 22.99 12.51 0.97
N LEU A 301 23.82 13.54 0.79
CA LEU A 301 25.15 13.48 0.20
C LEU A 301 26.15 13.24 1.32
N THR A 302 27.03 12.26 1.16
CA THR A 302 28.06 11.89 2.15
C THR A 302 29.43 11.82 1.52
N ARG A 303 30.48 11.96 2.35
CA ARG A 303 31.88 11.73 1.99
C ARG A 303 32.55 10.99 3.15
N ASP A 304 33.24 9.89 2.85
CA ASP A 304 33.94 9.07 3.86
C ASP A 304 33.04 8.62 5.03
N GLY A 305 31.73 8.46 4.77
CA GLY A 305 30.73 8.13 5.78
C GLY A 305 30.23 9.32 6.61
N GLU A 306 30.69 10.54 6.33
CA GLU A 306 30.25 11.76 7.00
C GLU A 306 29.21 12.52 6.19
N PHE A 307 28.32 13.23 6.86
CA PHE A 307 27.29 14.07 6.25
C PHE A 307 27.92 15.29 5.58
N VAL A 308 27.52 15.57 4.36
CA VAL A 308 27.94 16.75 3.58
C VAL A 308 26.76 17.71 3.37
N ASP A 309 25.64 17.21 2.84
CA ASP A 309 24.45 17.98 2.52
C ASP A 309 23.25 17.07 2.33
N GLY A 310 22.02 17.64 2.25
CA GLY A 310 20.82 16.87 2.01
C GLY A 310 19.66 17.71 1.48
N LEU A 311 18.69 17.03 0.84
CA LEU A 311 17.40 17.59 0.41
C LEU A 311 16.27 16.63 0.76
N CYS A 312 15.17 17.18 1.27
CA CYS A 312 13.96 16.40 1.58
C CYS A 312 12.99 16.39 0.39
N GLY A 313 12.69 15.19 -0.14
CA GLY A 313 11.75 15.00 -1.25
C GLY A 313 10.32 14.66 -0.81
N ALA A 314 10.07 14.47 0.49
CA ALA A 314 8.83 13.86 1.00
C ALA A 314 7.54 14.57 0.58
N MET A 315 7.50 15.89 0.66
CA MET A 315 6.29 16.68 0.35
C MET A 315 6.26 17.26 -1.05
N VAL A 316 7.31 17.06 -1.84
CA VAL A 316 7.39 17.69 -3.17
C VAL A 316 6.29 17.15 -4.08
N PRO A 317 5.42 18.00 -4.66
CA PRO A 317 4.33 17.57 -5.54
C PRO A 317 4.84 16.82 -6.79
N VAL A 318 3.97 15.99 -7.38
CA VAL A 318 4.32 15.25 -8.60
C VAL A 318 4.70 16.20 -9.73
N GLY A 319 5.90 16.06 -10.26
CA GLY A 319 6.44 16.87 -11.35
C GLY A 319 7.15 18.13 -10.90
N ALA A 320 7.11 18.47 -9.62
CA ALA A 320 7.87 19.55 -9.02
C ALA A 320 9.24 19.07 -8.51
N SER A 321 10.09 19.99 -8.08
CA SER A 321 11.38 19.72 -7.44
C SER A 321 11.60 20.59 -6.20
N VAL A 322 12.57 20.19 -5.39
CA VAL A 322 13.16 21.01 -4.33
C VAL A 322 14.63 21.23 -4.63
N GLY A 323 15.13 22.42 -4.40
CA GLY A 323 16.54 22.74 -4.69
C GLY A 323 16.94 24.12 -4.21
N ARG A 324 18.10 24.60 -4.67
CA ARG A 324 18.73 25.82 -4.24
C ARG A 324 18.75 26.88 -5.33
N ILE A 325 18.72 28.14 -4.95
CA ILE A 325 18.92 29.29 -5.84
C ILE A 325 20.29 29.90 -5.50
N ALA A 326 21.13 30.14 -6.50
CA ALA A 326 22.43 30.75 -6.31
C ALA A 326 22.34 32.10 -5.56
N GLY A 327 23.13 32.25 -4.48
CA GLY A 327 23.17 33.46 -3.65
C GLY A 327 21.96 33.67 -2.72
N LYS A 328 21.04 32.72 -2.61
CA LYS A 328 19.92 32.75 -1.67
C LYS A 328 20.04 31.58 -0.67
N PRO A 329 19.79 31.83 0.63
CA PRO A 329 19.88 30.78 1.63
C PRO A 329 18.71 29.80 1.56
N GLY A 330 18.95 28.54 1.98
CA GLY A 330 17.95 27.49 2.12
C GLY A 330 17.43 26.90 0.84
N ASN A 331 16.36 26.12 0.96
CA ASN A 331 15.76 25.40 -0.13
C ASN A 331 14.50 26.11 -0.68
N TYR A 332 14.23 25.88 -1.95
CA TYR A 332 13.07 26.39 -2.69
C TYR A 332 12.38 25.26 -3.44
N TYR A 333 11.09 25.36 -3.63
CA TYR A 333 10.31 24.45 -4.45
C TYR A 333 10.08 25.04 -5.83
N PHE A 334 10.16 24.21 -6.88
CA PHE A 334 9.99 24.64 -8.27
C PHE A 334 8.87 23.86 -8.95
N ALA A 335 7.92 24.57 -9.54
CA ALA A 335 6.85 23.96 -10.34
C ALA A 335 7.37 23.32 -11.63
N SER A 336 8.49 23.82 -12.16
CA SER A 336 9.16 23.34 -13.37
C SER A 336 10.62 23.08 -13.06
N PRO A 337 11.01 21.80 -12.85
CA PRO A 337 12.39 21.43 -12.57
C PRO A 337 13.37 21.81 -13.70
N THR A 338 14.61 22.14 -13.34
CA THR A 338 15.65 22.67 -14.24
C THR A 338 16.79 21.70 -14.50
N ARG A 339 16.49 20.43 -14.63
CA ARG A 339 17.45 19.32 -14.75
C ARG A 339 18.68 19.66 -15.58
N GLY A 340 19.87 19.64 -14.95
CA GLY A 340 21.16 19.87 -15.59
C GLY A 340 21.45 21.35 -15.88
N ALA A 341 20.68 22.29 -15.31
CA ALA A 341 20.84 23.73 -15.50
C ALA A 341 20.70 24.50 -14.18
N GLU A 342 20.97 25.80 -14.19
CA GLU A 342 20.78 26.64 -13.02
C GLU A 342 19.30 26.87 -12.70
N ASN A 343 18.95 26.90 -11.43
CA ASN A 343 17.63 27.22 -10.93
C ASN A 343 17.39 28.75 -11.00
N THR A 344 17.00 29.23 -12.19
CA THR A 344 16.75 30.65 -12.48
C THR A 344 15.32 31.07 -12.31
N GLN A 345 14.38 30.13 -12.16
CA GLN A 345 12.95 30.38 -12.02
C GLN A 345 12.62 30.92 -10.63
N PRO A 346 11.47 31.60 -10.46
CA PRO A 346 10.95 31.91 -9.15
C PRO A 346 10.75 30.60 -8.35
N GLY A 347 11.46 30.47 -7.25
CA GLY A 347 11.26 29.38 -6.29
C GLY A 347 10.21 29.79 -5.26
N TYR A 348 9.45 28.81 -4.80
CA TYR A 348 8.49 28.95 -3.70
C TYR A 348 9.12 28.49 -2.41
N ARG A 349 8.85 29.21 -1.31
CA ARG A 349 9.33 28.82 0.03
C ARG A 349 8.51 27.70 0.64
N HIS A 350 7.22 27.64 0.30
CA HIS A 350 6.25 26.75 0.92
C HIS A 350 5.56 25.90 -0.14
N ILE A 351 4.97 24.80 0.31
CA ILE A 351 3.98 24.04 -0.45
C ILE A 351 2.65 24.25 0.26
N ALA A 352 1.62 24.63 -0.49
CA ALA A 352 0.30 24.83 0.08
C ALA A 352 -0.18 23.53 0.75
N ALA A 353 -0.76 23.62 1.94
CA ALA A 353 -1.31 22.48 2.64
C ALA A 353 -2.42 21.83 1.83
N GLN A 354 -2.47 20.49 1.82
CA GLN A 354 -3.53 19.77 1.12
C GLN A 354 -4.89 20.05 1.77
N PRO A 355 -5.94 20.32 0.97
CA PRO A 355 -7.29 20.48 1.51
C PRO A 355 -7.78 19.20 2.17
N SER A 356 -8.63 19.32 3.18
CA SER A 356 -9.34 18.17 3.76
C SER A 356 -10.85 18.36 3.70
N PHE A 357 -11.59 17.24 3.70
CA PHE A 357 -13.04 17.24 3.52
C PHE A 357 -13.76 16.90 4.81
N ASN A 358 -14.87 17.59 5.08
CA ASN A 358 -15.78 17.28 6.17
C ASN A 358 -17.23 17.24 5.64
N PRO A 359 -17.92 16.09 5.71
CA PRO A 359 -17.42 14.80 6.17
C PRO A 359 -16.35 14.22 5.22
N ASN A 360 -15.66 13.18 5.68
CA ASN A 360 -14.67 12.44 4.87
C ASN A 360 -15.33 11.70 3.69
N ALA A 361 -14.52 11.24 2.72
CA ALA A 361 -14.99 10.31 1.69
C ALA A 361 -15.68 9.09 2.32
N GLY A 362 -16.77 8.61 1.73
CA GLY A 362 -17.51 7.51 2.31
C GLY A 362 -18.81 7.15 1.60
N VAL A 363 -19.48 6.13 2.16
CA VAL A 363 -20.83 5.71 1.78
C VAL A 363 -21.82 6.29 2.79
N TYR A 364 -22.76 7.08 2.30
CA TYR A 364 -23.75 7.82 3.09
C TYR A 364 -25.17 7.35 2.70
N ALA A 365 -25.51 6.14 3.13
CA ALA A 365 -26.81 5.56 2.91
C ALA A 365 -27.92 6.45 3.47
N HIS A 366 -29.10 6.45 2.81
CA HIS A 366 -30.29 7.20 3.21
C HIS A 366 -30.13 8.73 3.26
N THR A 367 -29.19 9.27 2.48
CA THR A 367 -28.93 10.70 2.39
C THR A 367 -29.24 11.20 0.97
N ASP A 368 -30.31 11.96 0.81
CA ASP A 368 -30.71 12.50 -0.50
C ASP A 368 -29.94 13.77 -0.87
N ARG A 369 -29.43 14.49 0.13
CA ARG A 369 -28.70 15.74 -0.06
C ARG A 369 -27.66 15.93 1.04
N MET A 370 -26.42 16.24 0.65
CA MET A 370 -25.30 16.39 1.56
C MET A 370 -24.57 17.72 1.33
N ARG A 371 -24.09 18.32 2.41
CA ARG A 371 -23.18 19.47 2.40
C ARG A 371 -21.77 19.01 2.73
N ILE A 372 -20.83 19.36 1.86
CA ILE A 372 -19.40 19.06 2.02
C ILE A 372 -18.68 20.37 2.33
N LEU A 373 -17.94 20.40 3.40
CA LEU A 373 -17.04 21.48 3.77
C LEU A 373 -15.62 21.10 3.38
N ILE A 374 -14.83 22.06 2.94
CA ILE A 374 -13.39 21.90 2.67
C ILE A 374 -12.64 22.80 3.64
N ASP A 375 -11.75 22.20 4.45
CA ASP A 375 -10.75 22.98 5.17
C ASP A 375 -9.67 23.42 4.18
N THR A 376 -9.55 24.71 4.01
CA THR A 376 -8.63 25.34 3.05
C THR A 376 -7.24 25.60 3.63
N HIS A 377 -7.07 25.38 4.95
CA HIS A 377 -5.85 25.76 5.69
C HIS A 377 -5.36 27.18 5.37
N GLY A 378 -6.30 28.11 5.22
CA GLY A 378 -6.02 29.51 4.93
C GLY A 378 -5.69 29.85 3.48
N GLY A 379 -5.65 28.86 2.58
CA GLY A 379 -5.34 29.06 1.16
C GLY A 379 -6.58 29.15 0.24
N THR A 380 -6.34 29.40 -1.04
CA THR A 380 -7.37 29.40 -2.09
C THR A 380 -7.53 28.00 -2.67
N VAL A 381 -8.66 27.35 -2.42
CA VAL A 381 -8.93 26.00 -2.93
C VAL A 381 -9.74 26.06 -4.23
N HIS A 382 -9.22 25.38 -5.26
CA HIS A 382 -9.92 25.11 -6.51
C HIS A 382 -10.40 23.66 -6.58
N TYR A 383 -11.60 23.43 -7.14
CA TYR A 383 -12.16 22.07 -7.16
C TYR A 383 -12.89 21.74 -8.46
N THR A 384 -13.11 20.43 -8.70
CA THR A 384 -13.96 19.87 -9.76
C THR A 384 -14.85 18.77 -9.22
N THR A 385 -15.98 18.49 -9.87
CA THR A 385 -16.92 17.42 -9.50
C THR A 385 -17.27 16.49 -10.67
N ASP A 386 -16.62 16.67 -11.82
CA ASP A 386 -16.85 15.93 -13.07
C ASP A 386 -15.77 14.86 -13.37
N GLY A 387 -14.83 14.65 -12.43
CA GLY A 387 -13.70 13.74 -12.58
C GLY A 387 -12.49 14.35 -13.31
N SER A 388 -12.58 15.58 -13.84
CA SER A 388 -11.44 16.28 -14.43
C SER A 388 -10.43 16.72 -13.35
N LYS A 389 -9.15 16.86 -13.72
CA LYS A 389 -8.12 17.35 -12.80
C LYS A 389 -8.37 18.86 -12.53
N PRO A 390 -8.44 19.30 -11.25
CA PRO A 390 -8.56 20.71 -10.92
C PRO A 390 -7.30 21.49 -11.31
N THR A 391 -7.49 22.73 -11.71
CA THR A 391 -6.45 23.71 -12.02
C THR A 391 -6.79 25.04 -11.36
N VAL A 392 -5.88 26.01 -11.38
CA VAL A 392 -6.14 27.37 -10.88
C VAL A 392 -7.25 28.12 -11.64
N GLN A 393 -7.70 27.59 -12.78
CA GLN A 393 -8.86 28.08 -13.52
C GLN A 393 -10.16 27.37 -13.13
N SER A 394 -10.10 26.31 -12.37
CA SER A 394 -11.30 25.61 -11.88
C SER A 394 -12.06 26.46 -10.86
N PRO A 395 -13.35 26.20 -10.61
CA PRO A 395 -14.14 26.92 -9.61
C PRO A 395 -13.43 27.02 -8.26
N VAL A 396 -13.51 28.20 -7.65
CA VAL A 396 -12.97 28.45 -6.32
C VAL A 396 -14.00 28.03 -5.28
N TYR A 397 -13.54 27.26 -4.29
CA TYR A 397 -14.33 26.94 -3.11
C TYR A 397 -14.57 28.20 -2.26
N LYS A 398 -15.81 28.40 -1.81
CA LYS A 398 -16.19 29.55 -0.99
C LYS A 398 -16.58 29.14 0.42
N ASP A 399 -17.71 28.43 0.54
CA ASP A 399 -18.30 28.10 1.85
C ASP A 399 -18.76 26.63 1.94
N SER A 400 -19.23 26.01 0.89
CA SER A 400 -19.64 24.62 0.87
C SER A 400 -19.93 24.09 -0.54
N ILE A 401 -19.87 22.77 -0.71
CA ILE A 401 -20.34 22.06 -1.90
C ILE A 401 -21.58 21.26 -1.49
N VAL A 402 -22.70 21.50 -2.17
CA VAL A 402 -23.92 20.73 -1.92
C VAL A 402 -24.12 19.72 -3.04
N ILE A 403 -24.28 18.46 -2.68
CA ILE A 403 -24.51 17.35 -3.61
C ILE A 403 -25.85 16.68 -3.34
N ASP A 404 -26.52 16.20 -4.40
CA ASP A 404 -27.78 15.43 -4.37
C ASP A 404 -27.68 14.09 -5.10
N ARG A 405 -26.46 13.69 -5.45
CA ARG A 405 -26.12 12.44 -6.15
C ARG A 405 -24.70 12.02 -5.81
N ASN A 406 -24.38 10.76 -6.09
CA ASN A 406 -23.01 10.27 -5.97
C ASN A 406 -22.03 11.20 -6.67
N THR A 407 -21.03 11.68 -5.96
CA THR A 407 -20.12 12.72 -6.48
C THR A 407 -18.69 12.44 -6.00
N THR A 408 -17.74 12.59 -6.91
CA THR A 408 -16.32 12.68 -6.59
C THR A 408 -15.89 14.14 -6.65
N VAL A 409 -15.37 14.66 -5.55
CA VAL A 409 -14.77 16.00 -5.49
C VAL A 409 -13.26 15.86 -5.56
N ARG A 410 -12.62 16.59 -6.46
CA ARG A 410 -11.17 16.73 -6.56
C ARG A 410 -10.81 18.17 -6.24
N ALA A 411 -9.78 18.38 -5.43
CA ALA A 411 -9.40 19.72 -4.98
C ALA A 411 -7.87 19.89 -4.93
N ILE A 412 -7.42 21.10 -5.18
CA ILE A 412 -6.04 21.57 -4.98
C ILE A 412 -6.08 22.88 -4.19
N ASN A 413 -5.08 23.12 -3.36
CA ASN A 413 -4.87 24.39 -2.68
C ASN A 413 -3.79 25.19 -3.43
N ALA A 414 -4.10 26.40 -3.81
CA ALA A 414 -3.16 27.31 -4.45
C ALA A 414 -2.28 28.06 -3.43
N GLY A 415 -2.62 27.96 -2.12
CA GLY A 415 -1.93 28.72 -1.10
C GLY A 415 -2.03 30.24 -1.32
N ASP A 416 -0.90 30.89 -1.11
CA ASP A 416 -0.67 32.31 -1.38
C ASP A 416 0.38 32.50 -2.51
N SER A 417 0.85 33.72 -2.72
CA SER A 417 1.84 34.04 -3.75
C SER A 417 3.23 33.47 -3.48
N THR A 418 3.50 32.99 -2.27
CA THR A 418 4.79 32.38 -1.86
C THR A 418 4.77 30.85 -1.85
N SER A 419 3.61 30.26 -2.14
CA SER A 419 3.36 28.82 -2.03
C SER A 419 3.28 28.16 -3.41
N LEU A 420 3.94 26.99 -3.53
CA LEU A 420 3.68 26.06 -4.62
C LEU A 420 2.32 25.37 -4.39
N LEU A 421 1.58 25.07 -5.47
CA LEU A 421 0.32 24.32 -5.41
C LEU A 421 0.48 23.01 -4.61
N SER A 422 -0.51 22.68 -3.79
CA SER A 422 -0.58 21.37 -3.15
C SER A 422 -0.69 20.21 -4.15
N ASP A 423 -0.35 19.00 -3.74
CA ASP A 423 -0.85 17.81 -4.43
C ASP A 423 -2.39 17.78 -4.37
N GLU A 424 -2.99 17.17 -5.38
CA GLU A 424 -4.43 17.00 -5.48
C GLU A 424 -4.93 16.01 -4.43
N VAL A 425 -6.04 16.35 -3.81
CA VAL A 425 -6.85 15.44 -2.99
C VAL A 425 -8.16 15.09 -3.70
N THR A 426 -8.65 13.89 -3.45
CA THR A 426 -9.90 13.38 -4.01
C THR A 426 -10.72 12.75 -2.90
N ALA A 427 -12.00 13.05 -2.86
CA ALA A 427 -12.97 12.45 -1.95
C ALA A 427 -14.25 12.07 -2.69
N THR A 428 -14.69 10.84 -2.54
CA THR A 428 -15.92 10.33 -3.16
C THR A 428 -17.00 10.13 -2.11
N PHE A 429 -18.18 10.64 -2.42
CA PHE A 429 -19.38 10.58 -1.59
C PHE A 429 -20.44 9.78 -2.32
N ILE A 430 -20.78 8.60 -1.80
CA ILE A 430 -21.75 7.68 -2.36
C ILE A 430 -23.04 7.77 -1.53
N LEU A 431 -24.12 8.32 -2.11
CA LEU A 431 -25.44 8.49 -1.49
C LEU A 431 -26.33 7.28 -1.73
N ALA A 432 -25.76 6.07 -1.65
CA ALA A 432 -26.47 4.82 -1.91
C ALA A 432 -26.02 3.76 -0.90
N GLU A 433 -26.96 2.91 -0.50
CA GLU A 433 -26.67 1.79 0.40
C GLU A 433 -25.97 0.66 -0.35
N HIS A 434 -24.94 0.08 0.26
CA HIS A 434 -24.21 -1.09 -0.21
C HIS A 434 -23.90 -2.05 0.92
N THR A 435 -23.93 -3.35 0.60
CA THR A 435 -23.56 -4.42 1.53
C THR A 435 -22.09 -4.86 1.33
N LEU A 436 -21.49 -4.46 0.21
CA LEU A 436 -20.10 -4.70 -0.13
C LEU A 436 -19.30 -3.40 0.01
N PRO A 437 -17.98 -3.49 0.26
CA PRO A 437 -17.10 -2.34 0.17
C PRO A 437 -17.18 -1.70 -1.22
N VAL A 438 -17.00 -0.39 -1.27
CA VAL A 438 -17.08 0.38 -2.51
C VAL A 438 -15.67 0.74 -2.97
N VAL A 439 -15.36 0.45 -4.23
CA VAL A 439 -14.18 0.98 -4.93
C VAL A 439 -14.65 2.09 -5.86
N ASN A 440 -14.04 3.27 -5.80
CA ASN A 440 -14.23 4.30 -6.81
C ASN A 440 -12.91 4.53 -7.57
N ILE A 441 -12.99 4.57 -8.90
CA ILE A 441 -11.90 4.98 -9.78
C ILE A 441 -12.21 6.36 -10.33
N THR A 442 -11.35 7.33 -10.01
CA THR A 442 -11.43 8.68 -10.59
C THR A 442 -10.42 8.80 -11.72
N VAL A 443 -10.89 9.04 -12.92
CA VAL A 443 -10.08 9.11 -14.14
C VAL A 443 -10.65 10.16 -15.08
N ASN A 444 -9.80 10.82 -15.90
CA ASN A 444 -10.28 11.75 -16.90
C ASN A 444 -11.26 11.03 -17.85
N PRO A 445 -12.51 11.50 -18.01
CA PRO A 445 -13.49 10.86 -18.88
C PRO A 445 -13.00 10.63 -20.31
N ALA A 446 -12.20 11.55 -20.87
CA ALA A 446 -11.63 11.40 -22.21
C ALA A 446 -10.64 10.21 -22.29
N ASP A 447 -9.95 9.86 -21.20
CA ASP A 447 -9.05 8.71 -21.18
C ASP A 447 -9.79 7.37 -21.25
N LEU A 448 -11.09 7.36 -20.92
CA LEU A 448 -11.96 6.19 -21.08
C LEU A 448 -12.74 6.20 -22.40
N TYR A 449 -13.33 7.35 -22.79
CA TYR A 449 -14.42 7.38 -23.76
C TYR A 449 -14.13 8.20 -25.03
N ASP A 450 -13.00 8.92 -25.08
CA ASP A 450 -12.62 9.61 -26.33
C ASP A 450 -12.42 8.59 -27.47
N TYR A 451 -12.96 8.88 -28.65
CA TYR A 451 -12.95 7.94 -29.76
C TYR A 451 -11.56 7.51 -30.21
N TYR A 452 -10.58 8.41 -30.17
CA TYR A 452 -9.22 8.13 -30.62
C TYR A 452 -8.31 7.53 -29.56
N ARG A 453 -8.48 7.91 -28.28
CA ARG A 453 -7.54 7.54 -27.21
C ARG A 453 -8.17 6.84 -26.01
N GLY A 454 -9.51 6.84 -25.92
CA GLY A 454 -10.22 6.26 -24.78
C GLY A 454 -10.06 4.74 -24.73
N ILE A 455 -9.60 4.23 -23.59
CA ILE A 455 -9.29 2.78 -23.44
C ILE A 455 -10.52 1.87 -23.31
N TYR A 456 -11.71 2.43 -23.16
CA TYR A 456 -12.96 1.67 -22.98
C TYR A 456 -13.74 1.48 -24.28
N VAL A 457 -13.43 2.24 -25.32
CA VAL A 457 -14.16 2.25 -26.61
C VAL A 457 -13.44 1.48 -27.70
N THR A 458 -14.16 1.20 -28.78
CA THR A 458 -13.62 0.45 -29.92
C THR A 458 -12.58 1.28 -30.68
N GLY A 459 -12.86 2.57 -30.94
CA GLY A 459 -11.94 3.49 -31.62
C GLY A 459 -11.84 3.25 -33.13
N PRO A 460 -10.93 3.98 -33.83
CA PRO A 460 -10.90 4.02 -35.28
C PRO A 460 -10.19 2.85 -35.97
N HIS A 461 -9.38 2.07 -35.26
CA HIS A 461 -8.52 1.04 -35.85
C HIS A 461 -9.02 -0.39 -35.62
N ALA A 462 -10.24 -0.55 -35.10
CA ALA A 462 -10.83 -1.86 -34.80
C ALA A 462 -11.20 -2.59 -36.09
N GLN A 463 -10.82 -3.86 -36.16
CA GLN A 463 -11.30 -4.79 -37.19
C GLN A 463 -12.79 -5.09 -37.01
N ALA A 464 -13.50 -5.37 -38.10
CA ALA A 464 -14.93 -5.68 -38.05
C ALA A 464 -15.19 -7.04 -37.37
N GLU A 465 -14.29 -7.99 -37.56
CA GLU A 465 -14.39 -9.34 -37.02
C GLU A 465 -14.10 -9.38 -35.50
N ILE A 466 -14.84 -10.23 -34.80
CA ILE A 466 -14.60 -10.52 -33.39
C ILE A 466 -13.21 -11.20 -33.27
N PRO A 467 -12.35 -10.72 -32.34
CA PRO A 467 -12.61 -9.86 -31.17
C PRO A 467 -12.27 -8.36 -31.39
N HIS A 468 -12.39 -7.85 -32.58
CA HIS A 468 -12.12 -6.46 -32.95
C HIS A 468 -10.68 -6.05 -32.66
N TYR A 469 -9.71 -6.82 -33.14
CA TYR A 469 -8.29 -6.47 -32.99
C TYR A 469 -8.01 -5.07 -33.55
N GLY A 470 -7.10 -4.35 -32.88
CA GLY A 470 -6.84 -2.95 -33.18
C GLY A 470 -7.77 -1.95 -32.46
N ALA A 471 -8.85 -2.41 -31.80
CA ALA A 471 -9.64 -1.54 -30.94
C ALA A 471 -8.81 -0.95 -29.79
N ASN A 472 -9.20 0.24 -29.31
CA ASN A 472 -8.46 0.96 -28.27
C ASN A 472 -8.27 0.14 -27.00
N TYR A 473 -9.22 -0.72 -26.64
CA TYR A 473 -9.11 -1.59 -25.45
C TYR A 473 -8.09 -2.73 -25.61
N TRP A 474 -7.55 -2.98 -26.81
CA TRP A 474 -6.41 -3.88 -27.03
C TRP A 474 -5.06 -3.21 -26.79
N ASN A 475 -5.03 -1.86 -26.84
CA ASN A 475 -3.81 -1.12 -26.59
C ASN A 475 -3.43 -1.24 -25.08
N PRO A 476 -2.20 -1.68 -24.75
CA PRO A 476 -1.74 -1.85 -23.37
C PRO A 476 -1.46 -0.52 -22.64
N SER A 477 -1.97 0.59 -23.12
CA SER A 477 -1.68 1.90 -22.54
C SER A 477 -2.33 2.11 -21.17
N TRP A 478 -1.55 2.72 -20.28
CA TRP A 478 -1.98 3.08 -18.94
C TRP A 478 -2.52 4.52 -18.90
N ARG A 479 -3.48 4.77 -18.03
CA ARG A 479 -4.06 6.09 -17.77
C ARG A 479 -3.86 6.47 -16.33
N LYS A 480 -3.51 7.73 -16.08
CA LYS A 480 -3.45 8.26 -14.72
C LYS A 480 -4.83 8.30 -14.10
N ALA A 481 -4.96 7.79 -12.90
CA ALA A 481 -6.21 7.70 -12.16
C ALA A 481 -5.94 7.83 -10.66
N ARG A 482 -7.00 7.91 -9.89
CA ARG A 482 -6.98 7.66 -8.45
C ARG A 482 -7.92 6.51 -8.14
N VAL A 483 -7.58 5.73 -7.15
CA VAL A 483 -8.43 4.67 -6.63
C VAL A 483 -8.71 4.94 -5.16
N GLU A 484 -9.98 4.81 -4.78
CA GLU A 484 -10.45 4.88 -3.40
C GLU A 484 -11.13 3.56 -3.05
N LEU A 485 -10.81 3.00 -1.91
CA LEU A 485 -11.57 1.94 -1.26
C LEU A 485 -12.30 2.54 -0.08
N LEU A 486 -13.63 2.52 -0.10
CA LEU A 486 -14.52 2.98 0.95
C LEU A 486 -15.06 1.75 1.70
N ASP A 487 -14.60 1.53 2.92
CA ASP A 487 -14.84 0.32 3.70
C ASP A 487 -15.07 0.68 5.19
N GLY A 488 -16.14 1.37 5.47
CA GLY A 488 -16.42 1.94 6.78
C GLY A 488 -15.32 2.93 7.19
N ASP A 489 -14.80 2.80 8.40
CA ASP A 489 -13.68 3.61 8.92
C ASP A 489 -12.31 3.15 8.38
N LYS A 490 -12.28 2.07 7.62
CA LYS A 490 -11.10 1.55 6.94
C LYS A 490 -11.16 1.91 5.47
N GLY A 491 -10.05 2.06 4.84
CA GLY A 491 -10.00 2.38 3.42
C GLY A 491 -8.73 3.12 3.06
N PHE A 492 -8.61 3.46 1.79
CA PHE A 492 -7.49 4.28 1.30
C PHE A 492 -7.91 5.09 0.07
N SER A 493 -7.18 6.16 -0.20
CA SER A 493 -7.24 6.93 -1.43
C SER A 493 -5.83 7.12 -1.95
N ALA A 494 -5.54 6.69 -3.18
CA ALA A 494 -4.19 6.77 -3.74
C ALA A 494 -4.20 7.05 -5.25
N GLY A 495 -3.20 7.81 -5.70
CA GLY A 495 -2.91 7.95 -7.13
C GLY A 495 -2.43 6.62 -7.70
N CYS A 496 -2.94 6.25 -8.88
CA CYS A 496 -2.62 5.00 -9.54
C CYS A 496 -2.63 5.16 -11.05
N GLU A 497 -2.26 4.10 -11.75
CA GLU A 497 -2.48 3.97 -13.18
C GLU A 497 -3.48 2.85 -13.46
N LEU A 498 -4.36 3.09 -14.43
CA LEU A 498 -5.46 2.24 -14.85
C LEU A 498 -5.24 1.73 -16.28
N ALA A 499 -5.51 0.46 -16.53
CA ALA A 499 -5.60 -0.09 -17.89
C ALA A 499 -6.66 -1.20 -17.95
N ILE A 500 -7.13 -1.53 -19.17
CA ILE A 500 -8.03 -2.67 -19.38
C ILE A 500 -7.27 -3.98 -19.13
N PHE A 501 -7.94 -4.93 -18.45
CA PHE A 501 -7.43 -6.26 -18.16
C PHE A 501 -8.21 -7.34 -18.92
N GLY A 502 -7.55 -8.47 -19.18
CA GLY A 502 -8.12 -9.67 -19.79
C GLY A 502 -7.54 -9.98 -21.19
N GLY A 503 -7.93 -11.11 -21.72
CA GLY A 503 -7.77 -11.53 -23.11
C GLY A 503 -9.02 -11.15 -23.94
N PHE A 504 -9.77 -12.14 -24.42
CA PHE A 504 -11.03 -11.94 -25.13
C PHE A 504 -12.07 -11.10 -24.36
N SER A 505 -12.09 -11.16 -23.04
CA SER A 505 -13.01 -10.39 -22.19
C SER A 505 -12.88 -8.87 -22.34
N ARG A 506 -11.81 -8.34 -22.97
CA ARG A 506 -11.66 -6.91 -23.27
C ARG A 506 -12.74 -6.38 -24.21
N MET A 507 -13.28 -7.21 -25.10
CA MET A 507 -14.36 -6.80 -26.01
C MET A 507 -15.73 -6.72 -25.33
N LEU A 508 -15.91 -7.36 -24.17
CA LEU A 508 -17.19 -7.36 -23.45
C LEU A 508 -17.59 -5.95 -22.99
N GLN A 509 -18.89 -5.71 -22.86
CA GLN A 509 -19.38 -4.40 -22.41
C GLN A 509 -18.90 -4.06 -21.00
N LYS A 510 -18.98 -5.01 -20.08
CA LYS A 510 -18.47 -4.88 -18.71
C LYS A 510 -17.01 -5.38 -18.66
N LYS A 511 -16.08 -4.45 -18.76
CA LYS A 511 -14.64 -4.76 -18.85
C LYS A 511 -13.99 -4.87 -17.46
N SER A 512 -12.98 -5.69 -17.34
CA SER A 512 -12.10 -5.74 -16.17
C SER A 512 -10.99 -4.69 -16.27
N PHE A 513 -10.50 -4.24 -15.12
CA PHE A 513 -9.43 -3.26 -15.03
C PHE A 513 -8.23 -3.85 -14.27
N LYS A 514 -7.05 -3.35 -14.58
CA LYS A 514 -5.85 -3.54 -13.77
C LYS A 514 -5.37 -2.20 -13.23
N ILE A 515 -4.99 -2.21 -11.97
CA ILE A 515 -4.48 -1.06 -11.23
C ILE A 515 -3.01 -1.32 -10.93
N ARG A 516 -2.18 -0.29 -11.05
CA ARG A 516 -0.81 -0.30 -10.51
C ARG A 516 -0.48 1.03 -9.85
N PHE A 517 0.33 0.97 -8.83
CA PHE A 517 0.87 2.14 -8.15
C PHE A 517 2.25 2.46 -8.69
N ARG A 518 2.51 3.75 -8.95
CA ARG A 518 3.75 4.28 -9.50
C ARG A 518 4.06 5.65 -8.92
N ASP A 519 5.32 5.91 -8.68
CA ASP A 519 5.85 7.20 -8.21
C ASP A 519 5.44 8.40 -9.09
N SER A 520 5.24 8.17 -10.37
CA SER A 520 4.79 9.20 -11.32
C SER A 520 3.35 9.71 -11.11
N ASN A 521 2.58 9.07 -10.24
CA ASN A 521 1.18 9.45 -9.99
C ASN A 521 0.73 9.27 -8.53
N GLY A 522 1.60 8.89 -7.62
CA GLY A 522 1.25 8.64 -6.23
C GLY A 522 2.27 7.75 -5.53
N PRO A 523 1.87 6.95 -4.53
CA PRO A 523 2.76 6.01 -3.88
C PRO A 523 3.17 4.88 -4.82
N VAL A 524 4.34 4.27 -4.57
CA VAL A 524 4.81 3.09 -5.31
C VAL A 524 4.01 1.83 -4.93
N GLY A 525 3.41 1.83 -3.76
CA GLY A 525 2.55 0.79 -3.21
C GLY A 525 1.79 1.31 -2.01
N ILE A 526 0.85 0.53 -1.53
CA ILE A 526 0.09 0.81 -0.31
C ILE A 526 0.22 -0.38 0.63
N ASP A 527 0.50 -0.13 1.90
CA ASP A 527 0.47 -1.15 2.95
C ASP A 527 -0.98 -1.29 3.46
N TYR A 528 -1.68 -2.33 2.98
CA TYR A 528 -3.10 -2.51 3.24
C TYR A 528 -3.53 -3.98 3.17
N ASP A 529 -4.47 -4.38 4.04
CA ASP A 529 -5.14 -5.68 3.99
C ASP A 529 -6.25 -5.66 2.93
N LEU A 530 -5.83 -5.78 1.66
CA LEU A 530 -6.70 -5.60 0.50
C LEU A 530 -7.80 -6.67 0.40
N TYR A 531 -7.53 -7.89 0.88
CA TYR A 531 -8.45 -9.02 0.79
C TYR A 531 -9.26 -9.26 2.06
N ALA A 532 -9.01 -8.47 3.11
CA ALA A 532 -9.63 -8.61 4.43
C ALA A 532 -9.38 -10.01 5.06
N ASP A 533 -8.18 -10.55 4.81
CA ASP A 533 -7.70 -11.82 5.37
C ASP A 533 -6.86 -11.64 6.65
N GLY A 534 -6.72 -10.41 7.13
CA GLY A 534 -5.95 -10.03 8.31
C GLY A 534 -4.44 -9.90 8.04
N GLN A 535 -4.02 -9.90 6.78
CA GLN A 535 -2.62 -9.86 6.36
C GLN A 535 -2.33 -8.64 5.47
N PRO A 536 -2.01 -7.48 6.05
CA PRO A 536 -1.59 -6.32 5.26
C PRO A 536 -0.25 -6.63 4.56
N TRP A 537 -0.10 -6.09 3.35
CA TRP A 537 1.10 -6.24 2.55
C TRP A 537 1.29 -5.03 1.62
N ASP A 538 2.50 -4.84 1.07
CA ASP A 538 2.80 -3.78 0.10
C ASP A 538 2.15 -4.08 -1.24
N VAL A 539 0.92 -3.61 -1.42
CA VAL A 539 0.12 -3.79 -2.64
C VAL A 539 0.63 -2.84 -3.72
N ARG A 540 1.22 -3.38 -4.78
CA ARG A 540 1.68 -2.56 -5.93
C ARG A 540 0.80 -2.66 -7.15
N LYS A 541 0.07 -3.77 -7.29
CA LYS A 541 -0.83 -4.05 -8.40
C LYS A 541 -1.99 -4.92 -7.93
N PHE A 542 -3.16 -4.74 -8.51
CA PHE A 542 -4.29 -5.65 -8.37
C PHE A 542 -5.22 -5.54 -9.59
N VAL A 543 -6.17 -6.46 -9.69
CA VAL A 543 -7.16 -6.51 -10.76
C VAL A 543 -8.56 -6.29 -10.18
N LEU A 544 -9.38 -5.53 -10.88
CA LEU A 544 -10.83 -5.44 -10.68
C LEU A 544 -11.50 -6.29 -11.76
N ARG A 545 -11.85 -7.51 -11.41
CA ARG A 545 -12.42 -8.51 -12.35
C ARG A 545 -13.93 -8.33 -12.43
N SER A 546 -14.46 -8.25 -13.65
CA SER A 546 -15.88 -8.02 -13.93
C SER A 546 -16.77 -9.27 -13.90
N GLY A 547 -16.16 -10.46 -13.70
CA GLY A 547 -16.75 -11.77 -13.98
C GLY A 547 -16.34 -12.36 -15.33
N SER A 548 -15.64 -11.57 -16.19
CA SER A 548 -15.11 -11.99 -17.49
C SER A 548 -16.14 -12.75 -18.34
N GLN A 549 -15.89 -14.01 -18.74
CA GLN A 549 -16.83 -14.81 -19.55
C GLN A 549 -18.07 -15.23 -18.75
N ASP A 550 -18.00 -15.31 -17.43
CA ASP A 550 -19.12 -15.65 -16.55
C ASP A 550 -20.08 -14.46 -16.26
N ILE A 551 -19.89 -13.30 -16.90
CA ILE A 551 -20.81 -12.14 -16.72
C ILE A 551 -22.25 -12.44 -17.18
N THR A 552 -22.44 -13.43 -18.03
CA THR A 552 -23.76 -13.91 -18.47
C THR A 552 -24.26 -15.13 -17.68
N GLY A 553 -23.49 -15.59 -16.71
CA GLY A 553 -23.76 -16.76 -15.88
C GLY A 553 -23.98 -16.40 -14.41
N VAL A 554 -23.26 -17.07 -13.52
CA VAL A 554 -23.39 -16.86 -12.06
C VAL A 554 -22.55 -15.72 -11.52
N MET A 555 -21.61 -15.23 -12.31
CA MET A 555 -20.63 -14.18 -11.96
C MET A 555 -19.74 -14.52 -10.74
N ALA A 556 -19.50 -15.79 -10.50
CA ALA A 556 -18.77 -16.27 -9.32
C ALA A 556 -18.04 -17.61 -9.55
N ARG A 557 -17.95 -18.11 -10.81
CA ARG A 557 -17.36 -19.43 -11.08
C ARG A 557 -15.88 -19.51 -10.71
N ASP A 558 -15.10 -18.53 -11.11
CA ASP A 558 -13.66 -18.50 -10.81
C ASP A 558 -13.43 -18.40 -9.30
N GLU A 559 -14.18 -17.54 -8.59
CA GLU A 559 -14.14 -17.39 -7.15
C GLU A 559 -14.56 -18.66 -6.42
N PHE A 560 -15.59 -19.35 -6.93
CA PHE A 560 -16.07 -20.60 -6.35
C PHE A 560 -15.00 -21.71 -6.45
N PHE A 561 -14.50 -22.01 -7.65
CA PHE A 561 -13.55 -23.10 -7.83
C PHE A 561 -12.21 -22.84 -7.15
N THR A 562 -11.73 -21.59 -7.18
CA THR A 562 -10.49 -21.22 -6.49
C THR A 562 -10.65 -21.32 -4.97
N SER A 563 -11.78 -20.89 -4.39
CA SER A 563 -12.07 -21.07 -2.96
C SER A 563 -12.18 -22.53 -2.56
N LEU A 564 -12.89 -23.34 -3.38
CA LEU A 564 -13.09 -24.76 -3.13
C LEU A 564 -11.75 -25.51 -3.03
N MET A 565 -10.81 -25.20 -3.94
CA MET A 565 -9.49 -25.83 -3.96
C MET A 565 -8.58 -25.29 -2.86
N ALA A 566 -8.61 -23.99 -2.58
CA ALA A 566 -7.77 -23.36 -1.55
C ALA A 566 -7.96 -23.98 -0.16
N GLU A 567 -9.19 -24.37 0.20
CA GLU A 567 -9.50 -24.94 1.52
C GLU A 567 -8.84 -26.33 1.75
N SER A 568 -8.46 -27.04 0.68
CA SER A 568 -7.98 -28.44 0.76
C SER A 568 -6.62 -28.69 0.12
N CYS A 569 -6.04 -27.72 -0.59
CA CYS A 569 -4.84 -27.86 -1.40
C CYS A 569 -3.82 -26.77 -1.03
N PRO A 570 -3.12 -26.89 0.09
CA PRO A 570 -2.15 -25.87 0.51
C PRO A 570 -0.96 -25.70 -0.47
N ASN A 571 -0.69 -26.70 -1.27
CA ASN A 571 0.38 -26.68 -2.28
C ASN A 571 -0.04 -26.04 -3.60
N LEU A 572 -1.34 -25.85 -3.83
CA LEU A 572 -1.85 -25.24 -5.04
C LEU A 572 -2.03 -23.73 -4.82
N LEU A 573 -1.31 -22.92 -5.57
CA LEU A 573 -1.41 -21.47 -5.44
C LEU A 573 -2.71 -20.97 -6.06
N VAL A 574 -3.44 -20.14 -5.31
CA VAL A 574 -4.69 -19.53 -5.77
C VAL A 574 -4.67 -18.04 -5.55
N GLN A 575 -5.34 -17.29 -6.43
CA GLN A 575 -5.49 -15.85 -6.26
C GLN A 575 -6.48 -15.52 -5.15
N ALA A 576 -6.07 -14.69 -4.20
CA ALA A 576 -6.98 -14.07 -3.26
C ALA A 576 -8.00 -13.18 -3.99
N TYR A 577 -9.18 -13.01 -3.41
CA TYR A 577 -10.21 -12.14 -3.95
C TYR A 577 -11.05 -11.47 -2.85
N ARG A 578 -11.66 -10.34 -3.22
CA ARG A 578 -12.65 -9.65 -2.39
C ARG A 578 -13.76 -9.09 -3.27
N PRO A 579 -15.05 -9.42 -3.04
CA PRO A 579 -16.15 -8.80 -3.78
C PRO A 579 -16.32 -7.33 -3.35
N VAL A 580 -16.57 -6.48 -4.34
CA VAL A 580 -16.75 -5.03 -4.15
C VAL A 580 -17.80 -4.49 -5.12
N VAL A 581 -18.34 -3.33 -4.79
CA VAL A 581 -19.08 -2.50 -5.75
C VAL A 581 -18.12 -1.51 -6.38
N LEU A 582 -18.07 -1.49 -7.71
CA LEU A 582 -17.25 -0.55 -8.46
C LEU A 582 -18.05 0.68 -8.89
N TYR A 583 -17.45 1.84 -8.68
CA TYR A 583 -17.82 3.13 -9.27
C TYR A 583 -16.68 3.65 -10.14
N VAL A 584 -17.01 4.38 -11.18
CA VAL A 584 -16.06 5.12 -12.02
C VAL A 584 -16.55 6.55 -12.13
N ASN A 585 -15.75 7.50 -11.64
CA ASN A 585 -16.15 8.91 -11.50
C ASN A 585 -17.51 9.07 -10.79
N ALA A 586 -17.69 8.35 -9.66
CA ALA A 586 -18.93 8.25 -8.89
C ALA A 586 -20.16 7.70 -9.65
N ALA A 587 -20.01 7.22 -10.89
CA ALA A 587 -21.06 6.50 -11.61
C ALA A 587 -20.98 5.00 -11.27
N TYR A 588 -22.13 4.40 -10.91
CA TYR A 588 -22.21 2.98 -10.57
C TYR A 588 -21.82 2.08 -11.75
N PHE A 589 -20.90 1.15 -11.52
CA PHE A 589 -20.38 0.22 -12.52
C PHE A 589 -20.74 -1.24 -12.28
N GLY A 590 -21.17 -1.60 -11.05
CA GLY A 590 -21.66 -2.94 -10.71
C GLY A 590 -20.76 -3.71 -9.75
N VAL A 591 -21.09 -4.98 -9.57
CA VAL A 591 -20.32 -5.91 -8.74
C VAL A 591 -19.05 -6.33 -9.46
N TYR A 592 -17.92 -6.22 -8.78
CA TYR A 592 -16.59 -6.63 -9.23
C TYR A 592 -15.87 -7.42 -8.15
N TYR A 593 -14.74 -8.04 -8.50
CA TYR A 593 -13.85 -8.68 -7.55
C TYR A 593 -12.49 -8.02 -7.61
N ILE A 594 -11.99 -7.52 -6.48
CA ILE A 594 -10.55 -7.28 -6.34
C ILE A 594 -9.89 -8.66 -6.39
N ARG A 595 -8.91 -8.83 -7.29
CA ARG A 595 -8.16 -10.08 -7.45
C ARG A 595 -6.67 -9.79 -7.37
N ASP A 596 -5.94 -10.75 -6.82
CA ASP A 596 -4.49 -10.71 -6.82
C ASP A 596 -3.96 -10.73 -8.26
N LYS A 597 -2.88 -10.00 -8.51
CA LYS A 597 -2.19 -10.07 -9.80
C LYS A 597 -1.09 -11.11 -9.69
N ILE A 598 -1.17 -12.18 -10.51
CA ILE A 598 -0.07 -13.15 -10.57
C ILE A 598 1.14 -12.44 -11.19
N ASP A 599 2.14 -12.15 -10.35
CA ASP A 599 3.45 -11.59 -10.68
C ASP A 599 4.47 -12.06 -9.64
N GLN A 600 5.73 -11.55 -9.67
CA GLN A 600 6.78 -11.98 -8.74
C GLN A 600 6.36 -11.85 -7.27
N ARG A 601 5.61 -10.79 -6.91
CA ARG A 601 5.15 -10.55 -5.53
C ARG A 601 4.07 -11.54 -5.07
N PHE A 602 3.19 -11.93 -5.98
CA PHE A 602 2.25 -13.01 -5.72
C PHE A 602 3.00 -14.30 -5.34
N VAL A 603 4.01 -14.66 -6.12
CA VAL A 603 4.82 -15.87 -5.87
C VAL A 603 5.59 -15.73 -4.56
N ALA A 604 6.29 -14.60 -4.36
CA ALA A 604 7.07 -14.33 -3.16
C ALA A 604 6.24 -14.45 -1.88
N ARG A 605 5.01 -13.91 -1.89
CA ARG A 605 4.09 -13.99 -0.75
C ARG A 605 3.61 -15.40 -0.47
N HIS A 606 3.27 -16.17 -1.51
CA HIS A 606 2.75 -17.54 -1.33
C HIS A 606 3.83 -18.55 -0.94
N LEU A 607 5.05 -18.37 -1.45
CA LEU A 607 6.17 -19.26 -1.15
C LEU A 607 7.07 -18.75 -0.01
N ASN A 608 6.79 -17.54 0.49
CA ASN A 608 7.58 -16.86 1.55
C ASN A 608 9.07 -16.70 1.16
N VAL A 609 9.32 -16.18 -0.04
CA VAL A 609 10.63 -15.99 -0.66
C VAL A 609 10.81 -14.54 -1.14
N SER A 610 12.02 -14.17 -1.60
CA SER A 610 12.28 -12.87 -2.28
C SER A 610 11.53 -12.78 -3.61
N ASP A 611 11.09 -11.58 -4.00
CA ASP A 611 10.48 -11.30 -5.30
C ASP A 611 11.51 -11.08 -6.44
N ASP A 612 12.80 -11.02 -6.13
CA ASP A 612 13.85 -10.72 -7.11
C ASP A 612 14.26 -11.95 -7.97
N GLU A 613 14.06 -13.17 -7.47
CA GLU A 613 14.51 -14.42 -8.10
C GLU A 613 13.34 -15.35 -8.48
N VAL A 614 12.29 -14.77 -9.03
CA VAL A 614 11.07 -15.50 -9.40
C VAL A 614 10.98 -15.70 -10.90
N SER A 615 10.67 -16.95 -11.33
CA SER A 615 10.30 -17.31 -12.71
C SER A 615 8.81 -17.65 -12.80
N ILE A 616 8.14 -17.13 -13.84
CA ILE A 616 6.72 -17.37 -14.14
C ILE A 616 6.58 -17.80 -15.61
N ILE A 617 6.11 -19.02 -15.84
CA ILE A 617 5.93 -19.60 -17.18
C ILE A 617 4.44 -19.84 -17.43
N MET A 618 3.87 -19.10 -18.36
CA MET A 618 2.46 -19.24 -18.77
C MET A 618 2.32 -20.32 -19.85
N SER A 619 1.33 -21.20 -19.67
CA SER A 619 0.99 -22.30 -20.60
C SER A 619 2.16 -23.23 -20.93
N GLY A 620 3.25 -23.19 -20.16
CA GLY A 620 4.50 -23.88 -20.49
C GLY A 620 5.24 -23.34 -21.72
N LYS A 621 4.80 -22.19 -22.27
CA LYS A 621 5.31 -21.61 -23.53
C LYS A 621 5.95 -20.25 -23.33
N TYR A 622 5.30 -19.37 -22.60
CA TYR A 622 5.67 -17.96 -22.50
C TYR A 622 6.30 -17.68 -21.14
N CYS A 623 7.52 -17.15 -21.15
CA CYS A 623 8.17 -16.63 -19.96
C CYS A 623 7.60 -15.20 -19.67
N GLU A 624 6.81 -15.07 -18.62
CA GLU A 624 6.26 -13.77 -18.20
C GLU A 624 7.27 -13.03 -17.30
N GLU A 625 8.04 -13.78 -16.49
CA GLU A 625 9.06 -13.26 -15.57
C GLU A 625 10.20 -14.27 -15.44
N GLY A 626 11.41 -13.79 -15.15
CA GLY A 626 12.59 -14.63 -14.89
C GLY A 626 13.11 -15.37 -16.11
N THR A 627 13.40 -16.66 -15.97
CA THR A 627 13.98 -17.54 -17.01
C THR A 627 13.15 -18.80 -17.22
N LYS A 628 13.12 -19.27 -18.48
CA LYS A 628 12.39 -20.50 -18.87
C LYS A 628 13.28 -21.73 -18.88
N LYS A 629 14.60 -21.58 -18.81
CA LYS A 629 15.54 -22.67 -19.06
C LYS A 629 15.28 -23.88 -18.16
N ASP A 630 15.17 -23.69 -16.86
CA ASP A 630 14.97 -24.78 -15.90
C ASP A 630 13.63 -25.49 -16.06
N PHE A 631 12.61 -24.75 -16.53
CA PHE A 631 11.33 -25.36 -16.89
C PHE A 631 11.45 -26.25 -18.13
N ASP A 632 12.15 -25.79 -19.14
CA ASP A 632 12.38 -26.56 -20.36
C ASP A 632 13.22 -27.82 -20.08
N ASP A 633 14.22 -27.71 -19.19
CA ASP A 633 15.04 -28.83 -18.72
C ASP A 633 14.19 -29.87 -17.98
N LEU A 634 13.30 -29.45 -17.06
CA LEU A 634 12.34 -30.34 -16.40
C LEU A 634 11.44 -31.08 -17.39
N VAL A 635 10.83 -30.35 -18.32
CA VAL A 635 9.93 -30.93 -19.32
C VAL A 635 10.68 -31.90 -20.26
N ALA A 636 11.90 -31.54 -20.67
CA ALA A 636 12.75 -32.42 -21.49
C ALA A 636 13.13 -33.70 -20.74
N TYR A 637 13.50 -33.57 -19.45
CA TYR A 637 13.85 -34.71 -18.62
C TYR A 637 12.69 -35.70 -18.51
N ILE A 638 11.48 -35.24 -18.19
CA ILE A 638 10.29 -36.09 -18.09
C ILE A 638 9.95 -36.76 -19.43
N LYS A 639 10.18 -36.10 -20.56
CA LYS A 639 9.91 -36.64 -21.90
C LYS A 639 10.93 -37.69 -22.35
N THR A 640 12.19 -37.58 -21.93
CA THR A 640 13.29 -38.42 -22.45
C THR A 640 13.65 -39.58 -21.51
N HIS A 641 13.21 -39.58 -20.27
CA HIS A 641 13.46 -40.64 -19.29
C HIS A 641 12.20 -41.46 -19.04
N ASP A 642 12.38 -42.74 -18.75
CA ASP A 642 11.27 -43.61 -18.37
C ASP A 642 10.86 -43.36 -16.92
N MET A 643 9.68 -42.78 -16.74
CA MET A 643 9.14 -42.44 -15.40
C MET A 643 8.72 -43.62 -14.56
N SER A 644 8.66 -44.88 -15.14
CA SER A 644 8.45 -46.11 -14.36
C SER A 644 9.66 -46.41 -13.47
N VAL A 645 10.84 -45.89 -13.82
CA VAL A 645 12.06 -46.02 -13.02
C VAL A 645 12.00 -45.09 -11.83
N LYS A 646 12.15 -45.61 -10.63
CA LYS A 646 11.99 -44.88 -9.38
C LYS A 646 12.93 -43.68 -9.28
N GLU A 647 14.17 -43.85 -9.62
CA GLU A 647 15.23 -42.81 -9.56
C GLU A 647 14.87 -41.62 -10.46
N HIS A 648 14.28 -41.85 -11.64
CA HIS A 648 13.85 -40.78 -12.52
C HIS A 648 12.66 -40.01 -11.93
N TYR A 649 11.72 -40.69 -11.31
CA TYR A 649 10.59 -40.04 -10.63
C TYR A 649 11.02 -39.27 -9.40
N GLU A 650 11.91 -39.81 -8.56
CA GLU A 650 12.47 -39.10 -7.42
C GLU A 650 13.13 -37.79 -7.84
N ARG A 651 13.90 -37.80 -8.95
CA ARG A 651 14.51 -36.60 -9.49
C ARG A 651 13.47 -35.53 -9.91
N VAL A 652 12.33 -35.97 -10.44
CA VAL A 652 11.23 -35.03 -10.78
C VAL A 652 10.63 -34.38 -9.54
N LYS A 653 10.51 -35.10 -8.43
CA LYS A 653 10.02 -34.57 -7.16
C LYS A 653 10.93 -33.49 -6.56
N ASP A 654 12.21 -33.46 -6.90
CA ASP A 654 13.12 -32.39 -6.52
C ASP A 654 12.84 -31.08 -7.28
N TRP A 655 12.27 -31.16 -8.48
CA TRP A 655 12.06 -30.01 -9.38
C TRP A 655 10.60 -29.54 -9.45
N LEU A 656 9.64 -30.43 -9.18
CA LEU A 656 8.21 -30.18 -9.38
C LEU A 656 7.42 -30.54 -8.14
N ASP A 657 6.52 -29.71 -7.72
CA ASP A 657 5.46 -30.06 -6.78
C ASP A 657 4.45 -30.98 -7.48
N VAL A 658 4.69 -32.29 -7.40
CA VAL A 658 3.83 -33.31 -8.02
C VAL A 658 2.45 -33.39 -7.39
N THR A 659 2.33 -33.02 -6.08
CA THR A 659 1.03 -32.96 -5.40
C THR A 659 0.19 -31.81 -5.93
N GLY A 660 0.79 -30.62 -6.08
CA GLY A 660 0.14 -29.49 -6.71
C GLY A 660 -0.28 -29.75 -8.16
N LEU A 661 0.53 -30.50 -8.93
CA LEU A 661 0.15 -30.93 -10.28
C LEU A 661 -1.11 -31.83 -10.27
N VAL A 662 -1.16 -32.80 -9.36
CA VAL A 662 -2.32 -33.69 -9.22
C VAL A 662 -3.56 -32.91 -8.80
N ASP A 663 -3.46 -32.02 -7.82
CA ASP A 663 -4.59 -31.22 -7.34
C ASP A 663 -5.11 -30.26 -8.43
N LEU A 664 -4.19 -29.61 -9.18
CA LEU A 664 -4.58 -28.79 -10.33
C LEU A 664 -5.37 -29.63 -11.36
N GLN A 665 -4.90 -30.81 -11.71
CA GLN A 665 -5.57 -31.68 -12.68
C GLN A 665 -6.96 -32.11 -12.18
N LEU A 666 -7.09 -32.50 -10.91
CA LEU A 666 -8.39 -32.88 -10.34
C LEU A 666 -9.34 -31.66 -10.28
N GLY A 667 -8.85 -30.48 -9.94
CA GLY A 667 -9.61 -29.24 -9.99
C GLY A 667 -10.08 -28.89 -11.41
N GLN A 668 -9.22 -29.04 -12.42
CA GLN A 668 -9.55 -28.85 -13.85
C GLN A 668 -10.61 -29.84 -14.33
N MET A 669 -10.48 -31.11 -13.97
CA MET A 669 -11.44 -32.17 -14.33
C MET A 669 -12.79 -31.93 -13.64
N TYR A 670 -12.79 -31.62 -12.33
CA TYR A 670 -14.02 -31.35 -11.59
C TYR A 670 -14.75 -30.13 -12.13
N SER A 671 -14.02 -29.01 -12.34
CA SER A 671 -14.61 -27.81 -12.91
C SER A 671 -15.02 -27.92 -14.38
N GLY A 672 -14.52 -28.93 -15.10
CA GLY A 672 -14.76 -29.09 -16.56
C GLY A 672 -14.22 -27.87 -17.32
N ASN A 673 -13.05 -27.37 -16.92
CA ASN A 673 -12.45 -26.19 -17.53
C ASN A 673 -12.12 -26.44 -19.01
N GLN A 674 -12.53 -25.50 -19.86
CA GLN A 674 -12.27 -25.59 -21.31
C GLN A 674 -10.95 -24.92 -21.70
N ASP A 675 -10.51 -23.93 -20.93
CA ASP A 675 -9.29 -23.17 -21.23
C ASP A 675 -8.07 -23.73 -20.48
N LEU A 676 -7.57 -24.88 -20.96
CA LEU A 676 -6.41 -25.55 -20.37
C LEU A 676 -5.08 -24.81 -20.63
N GLY A 677 -5.09 -23.77 -21.43
CA GLY A 677 -3.94 -22.88 -21.63
C GLY A 677 -3.68 -21.94 -20.46
N ASN A 678 -4.69 -21.68 -19.64
CA ASN A 678 -4.58 -20.78 -18.48
C ASN A 678 -3.99 -21.53 -17.27
N VAL A 679 -2.71 -21.87 -17.36
CA VAL A 679 -1.92 -22.41 -16.24
C VAL A 679 -0.60 -21.65 -16.16
N ARG A 680 -0.17 -21.37 -14.93
CA ARG A 680 1.16 -20.82 -14.66
C ARG A 680 1.95 -21.80 -13.82
N PHE A 681 3.19 -22.01 -14.25
CA PHE A 681 4.23 -22.64 -13.45
C PHE A 681 5.08 -21.53 -12.86
N VAL A 682 5.30 -21.58 -11.58
CA VAL A 682 6.05 -20.55 -10.84
C VAL A 682 7.12 -21.20 -9.98
N ARG A 683 8.28 -20.55 -9.89
CA ARG A 683 9.42 -21.03 -9.11
C ARG A 683 10.21 -19.83 -8.56
N SER A 684 10.84 -20.00 -7.39
CA SER A 684 11.87 -19.10 -6.91
C SER A 684 13.19 -19.84 -6.80
N GLU A 685 14.29 -19.14 -7.05
CA GLU A 685 15.66 -19.62 -6.82
C GLU A 685 16.17 -19.23 -5.42
N ASP A 686 15.35 -18.50 -4.64
CA ASP A 686 15.66 -18.15 -3.25
C ASP A 686 15.78 -19.44 -2.41
N PRO A 687 16.94 -19.68 -1.76
CA PRO A 687 17.15 -20.87 -0.93
C PRO A 687 16.29 -20.90 0.35
N ALA A 688 15.57 -19.82 0.67
CA ALA A 688 14.57 -19.83 1.75
C ALA A 688 13.33 -20.66 1.38
N GLY A 689 13.08 -20.90 0.08
CA GLY A 689 12.02 -21.74 -0.44
C GLY A 689 12.46 -23.16 -0.73
N ASP A 690 11.59 -23.94 -1.40
CA ASP A 690 11.87 -25.32 -1.79
C ASP A 690 12.46 -25.45 -3.21
N MET A 691 12.59 -24.34 -3.93
CA MET A 691 13.10 -24.21 -5.31
C MET A 691 12.38 -25.09 -6.34
N LYS A 692 11.16 -25.52 -6.07
CA LYS A 692 10.36 -26.34 -6.99
C LYS A 692 9.45 -25.51 -7.88
N TRP A 693 9.06 -26.08 -9.01
CA TRP A 693 7.99 -25.55 -9.82
C TRP A 693 6.64 -25.87 -9.16
N HIS A 694 5.92 -24.81 -8.79
CA HIS A 694 4.55 -24.84 -8.29
C HIS A 694 3.57 -24.41 -9.37
N LEU A 695 2.28 -24.69 -9.17
CA LEU A 695 1.24 -24.39 -10.14
C LEU A 695 0.23 -23.40 -9.54
N VAL A 696 -0.29 -22.52 -10.41
CA VAL A 696 -1.34 -21.58 -10.02
C VAL A 696 -2.66 -21.99 -10.67
N PHE A 697 -3.69 -22.13 -9.84
CA PHE A 697 -5.05 -22.46 -10.24
C PHE A 697 -5.90 -21.20 -10.31
N TYR A 698 -6.32 -20.80 -11.51
CA TYR A 698 -7.01 -19.54 -11.77
C TYR A 698 -7.75 -19.57 -13.10
N ASP A 699 -8.60 -18.57 -13.34
CA ASP A 699 -9.33 -18.33 -14.60
C ASP A 699 -10.33 -19.43 -14.96
N LEU A 700 -11.19 -19.77 -13.98
CA LEU A 700 -12.19 -20.83 -14.07
C LEU A 700 -13.59 -20.32 -14.51
N ASP A 701 -13.66 -19.19 -15.20
CA ASP A 701 -14.93 -18.61 -15.67
C ASP A 701 -15.54 -19.35 -16.87
N ALA A 702 -14.72 -20.08 -17.65
CA ALA A 702 -15.14 -20.92 -18.79
C ALA A 702 -15.28 -22.40 -18.38
N THR A 703 -16.13 -22.68 -17.38
CA THR A 703 -16.30 -24.02 -16.79
C THR A 703 -17.72 -24.56 -16.96
N TRP A 704 -17.85 -25.86 -16.80
CA TRP A 704 -19.11 -26.65 -16.87
C TRP A 704 -19.95 -26.46 -18.12
N ALA A 705 -19.32 -26.22 -19.24
CA ALA A 705 -19.98 -26.12 -20.52
C ALA A 705 -19.46 -27.15 -21.51
N SER A 706 -18.73 -28.21 -21.05
CA SER A 706 -18.08 -29.14 -21.96
C SER A 706 -18.40 -30.59 -21.68
N ASP A 707 -18.39 -31.37 -22.75
CA ASP A 707 -18.46 -32.82 -22.74
C ASP A 707 -17.11 -33.48 -22.40
N LYS A 708 -16.10 -32.68 -22.00
CA LYS A 708 -14.76 -33.17 -21.65
C LYS A 708 -14.82 -34.13 -20.46
N THR A 709 -14.26 -35.30 -20.68
CA THR A 709 -14.10 -36.35 -19.68
C THR A 709 -12.72 -36.28 -19.03
N PRO A 710 -12.47 -36.91 -17.88
CA PRO A 710 -11.14 -37.01 -17.29
C PRO A 710 -10.05 -37.51 -18.26
N ALA A 711 -10.39 -38.35 -19.22
CA ALA A 711 -9.45 -38.80 -20.26
C ALA A 711 -8.90 -37.63 -21.12
N ASP A 712 -9.70 -36.61 -21.39
CA ASP A 712 -9.29 -35.43 -22.15
C ASP A 712 -8.21 -34.63 -21.44
N TYR A 713 -8.25 -34.58 -20.12
CA TYR A 713 -7.24 -33.88 -19.29
C TYR A 713 -5.95 -34.67 -19.08
N ILE A 714 -6.01 -36.01 -19.23
CA ILE A 714 -4.84 -36.91 -19.11
C ILE A 714 -4.16 -37.13 -20.46
N TYR A 715 -4.95 -37.40 -21.50
CA TYR A 715 -4.45 -37.89 -22.78
C TYR A 715 -4.48 -36.85 -23.92
N ASN A 716 -4.97 -35.64 -23.67
CA ASN A 716 -5.13 -34.57 -24.68
C ASN A 716 -5.99 -34.99 -25.87
N ALA A 717 -7.07 -35.70 -25.64
CA ALA A 717 -7.85 -36.32 -26.72
C ALA A 717 -8.57 -35.31 -27.64
N SER A 718 -8.70 -34.03 -27.21
CA SER A 718 -9.51 -33.03 -27.96
C SER A 718 -8.72 -31.81 -28.46
N GLY A 719 -7.52 -32.01 -28.99
CA GLY A 719 -6.80 -31.00 -29.78
C GLY A 719 -6.11 -29.87 -28.96
N GLY A 720 -4.81 -29.73 -29.12
CA GLY A 720 -3.98 -28.78 -28.38
C GLY A 720 -3.32 -29.42 -27.15
N VAL A 721 -1.98 -29.46 -27.16
CA VAL A 721 -1.22 -30.15 -26.10
C VAL A 721 -0.98 -29.18 -24.94
N ALA A 722 -1.78 -29.25 -23.87
CA ALA A 722 -1.46 -28.60 -22.60
C ALA A 722 -0.28 -29.33 -21.94
N VAL A 723 0.72 -28.56 -21.48
CA VAL A 723 1.95 -29.15 -20.92
C VAL A 723 1.67 -29.94 -19.64
N GLN A 724 0.81 -29.48 -18.76
CA GLN A 724 0.43 -30.17 -17.53
C GLN A 724 -0.22 -31.53 -17.80
N ASN A 725 -1.02 -31.68 -18.89
CA ASN A 725 -1.62 -32.96 -19.30
C ASN A 725 -0.53 -33.93 -19.76
N THR A 726 0.46 -33.43 -20.52
CA THR A 726 1.61 -34.22 -20.96
C THR A 726 2.44 -34.73 -19.79
N LEU A 727 2.72 -33.85 -18.81
CA LEU A 727 3.45 -34.22 -17.59
C LEU A 727 2.68 -35.29 -16.81
N THR A 728 1.40 -35.08 -16.55
CA THR A 728 0.54 -36.07 -15.86
C THR A 728 0.53 -37.42 -16.54
N ARG A 729 0.35 -37.47 -17.88
CA ARG A 729 0.35 -38.69 -18.62
C ARG A 729 1.67 -39.48 -18.55
N LEU A 730 2.79 -38.76 -18.60
CA LEU A 730 4.11 -39.42 -18.55
C LEU A 730 4.43 -39.90 -17.13
N LEU A 731 4.06 -39.12 -16.10
CA LEU A 731 4.27 -39.49 -14.70
C LEU A 731 3.36 -40.62 -14.24
N LEU A 732 2.18 -40.83 -14.88
CA LEU A 732 1.30 -41.97 -14.59
C LEU A 732 1.93 -43.36 -14.89
N LYS A 733 3.10 -43.42 -15.56
CA LYS A 733 3.89 -44.64 -15.69
C LYS A 733 4.52 -45.07 -14.36
N ASN A 734 4.60 -44.14 -13.37
CA ASN A 734 5.14 -44.44 -12.06
C ASN A 734 4.01 -44.81 -11.11
N ASP A 735 4.22 -45.92 -10.39
CA ASP A 735 3.20 -46.45 -9.46
C ASP A 735 2.95 -45.53 -8.28
N GLU A 736 3.98 -44.85 -7.76
CA GLU A 736 3.83 -43.91 -6.67
C GLU A 736 3.01 -42.66 -7.09
N PHE A 737 3.27 -42.12 -8.29
CA PHE A 737 2.46 -41.02 -8.83
C PHE A 737 1.00 -41.46 -9.09
N ARG A 738 0.80 -42.68 -9.61
CA ARG A 738 -0.54 -43.24 -9.78
C ARG A 738 -1.27 -43.35 -8.44
N GLN A 739 -0.61 -43.88 -7.42
CA GLN A 739 -1.19 -43.99 -6.08
C GLN A 739 -1.49 -42.62 -5.49
N LEU A 740 -0.61 -41.64 -5.68
CA LEU A 740 -0.83 -40.25 -5.25
C LEU A 740 -2.11 -39.70 -5.92
N LEU A 741 -2.28 -39.87 -7.22
CA LEU A 741 -3.49 -39.41 -7.92
C LEU A 741 -4.76 -40.06 -7.35
N LEU A 742 -4.76 -41.38 -7.11
CA LEU A 742 -5.91 -42.10 -6.54
C LEU A 742 -6.22 -41.65 -5.10
N GLN A 743 -5.19 -41.45 -4.26
CA GLN A 743 -5.34 -40.95 -2.90
C GLN A 743 -5.91 -39.53 -2.88
N ARG A 744 -5.39 -38.62 -3.72
CA ARG A 744 -5.91 -37.26 -3.84
C ARG A 744 -7.32 -37.23 -4.38
N THR A 745 -7.64 -38.11 -5.36
CA THR A 745 -9.02 -38.28 -5.88
C THR A 745 -9.97 -38.68 -4.75
N SER A 746 -9.62 -39.69 -3.96
CA SER A 746 -10.40 -40.12 -2.80
C SER A 746 -10.63 -38.99 -1.82
N LEU A 747 -9.55 -38.28 -1.43
CA LEU A 747 -9.64 -37.14 -0.53
C LEU A 747 -10.62 -36.08 -1.03
N HIS A 748 -10.50 -35.72 -2.30
CA HIS A 748 -11.34 -34.67 -2.88
C HIS A 748 -12.80 -35.08 -3.01
N LEU A 749 -13.08 -36.34 -3.37
CA LEU A 749 -14.45 -36.86 -3.48
C LEU A 749 -15.15 -36.90 -2.10
N HIS A 750 -14.40 -37.25 -1.03
CA HIS A 750 -14.96 -37.28 0.32
C HIS A 750 -15.09 -35.89 0.97
N LYS A 751 -14.25 -34.94 0.60
CA LYS A 751 -14.15 -33.66 1.29
C LYS A 751 -14.41 -32.47 0.37
N THR A 752 -13.48 -32.16 -0.53
CA THR A 752 -13.46 -30.94 -1.32
C THR A 752 -14.66 -30.89 -2.29
N PHE A 753 -14.88 -31.97 -3.02
CA PHE A 753 -15.93 -32.09 -4.04
C PHE A 753 -17.22 -32.74 -3.51
N ALA A 754 -17.28 -33.02 -2.22
CA ALA A 754 -18.53 -33.53 -1.62
C ALA A 754 -19.66 -32.51 -1.88
N PRO A 755 -20.85 -32.99 -2.36
CA PRO A 755 -21.94 -32.09 -2.75
C PRO A 755 -22.35 -31.09 -1.65
N SER A 756 -22.40 -31.53 -0.41
CA SER A 756 -22.74 -30.66 0.74
C SER A 756 -21.70 -29.57 0.97
N HIS A 757 -20.41 -29.90 0.82
CA HIS A 757 -19.33 -28.92 0.99
C HIS A 757 -19.29 -27.92 -0.18
N ALA A 758 -19.33 -28.39 -1.42
CA ALA A 758 -19.38 -27.54 -2.60
C ALA A 758 -20.60 -26.59 -2.56
N THR A 759 -21.78 -27.09 -2.15
CA THR A 759 -22.98 -26.29 -1.93
C THR A 759 -22.74 -25.22 -0.87
N ALA A 760 -22.15 -25.55 0.27
CA ALA A 760 -21.92 -24.58 1.35
C ALA A 760 -20.96 -23.46 0.94
N VAL A 761 -19.87 -23.79 0.21
CA VAL A 761 -18.93 -22.79 -0.33
C VAL A 761 -19.63 -21.87 -1.31
N PHE A 762 -20.41 -22.44 -2.25
CA PHE A 762 -21.11 -21.67 -3.26
C PHE A 762 -22.20 -20.79 -2.66
N ASP A 763 -23.04 -21.32 -1.78
CA ASP A 763 -24.14 -20.58 -1.16
C ASP A 763 -23.60 -19.40 -0.33
N ARG A 764 -22.50 -19.56 0.38
CA ARG A 764 -21.81 -18.49 1.10
C ARG A 764 -21.35 -17.35 0.15
N LEU A 765 -20.74 -17.71 -0.96
CA LEU A 765 -20.27 -16.75 -1.96
C LEU A 765 -21.43 -16.00 -2.61
N ILE A 766 -22.48 -16.72 -3.02
CA ILE A 766 -23.67 -16.12 -3.63
C ILE A 766 -24.43 -15.24 -2.62
N ALA A 767 -24.55 -15.66 -1.35
CA ALA A 767 -25.18 -14.85 -0.31
C ALA A 767 -24.48 -13.50 -0.13
N THR A 768 -23.15 -13.48 -0.27
CA THR A 768 -22.37 -12.25 -0.15
C THR A 768 -22.68 -11.24 -1.26
N ILE A 769 -22.85 -11.67 -2.50
CA ILE A 769 -23.07 -10.76 -3.63
C ILE A 769 -24.54 -10.52 -3.96
N ARG A 770 -25.45 -11.41 -3.57
CA ARG A 770 -26.88 -11.39 -3.91
C ARG A 770 -27.56 -10.04 -3.65
N PRO A 771 -27.33 -9.33 -2.53
CA PRO A 771 -27.96 -8.04 -2.27
C PRO A 771 -27.66 -6.98 -3.35
N GLU A 772 -26.50 -7.05 -3.98
CA GLU A 772 -26.03 -6.09 -4.98
C GLU A 772 -26.42 -6.49 -6.43
N MET A 773 -26.82 -7.75 -6.65
CA MET A 773 -26.98 -8.28 -8.01
C MET A 773 -28.14 -7.68 -8.77
N LYS A 774 -29.24 -7.28 -8.10
CA LYS A 774 -30.35 -6.60 -8.78
C LYS A 774 -29.87 -5.32 -9.46
N ARG A 775 -29.18 -4.45 -8.70
CA ARG A 775 -28.63 -3.19 -9.21
C ARG A 775 -27.55 -3.44 -10.27
N ASN A 776 -26.73 -4.48 -10.12
CA ASN A 776 -25.75 -4.86 -11.14
C ASN A 776 -26.42 -5.22 -12.48
N CYS A 777 -27.49 -6.00 -12.44
CA CYS A 777 -28.24 -6.37 -13.65
C CYS A 777 -28.98 -5.19 -14.28
N GLU A 778 -29.52 -4.27 -13.48
CA GLU A 778 -30.14 -3.03 -13.95
C GLU A 778 -29.10 -2.13 -14.65
N ARG A 779 -27.85 -2.10 -14.20
CA ARG A 779 -26.76 -1.37 -14.85
C ARG A 779 -26.35 -1.99 -16.20
N TRP A 780 -26.45 -3.32 -16.32
CA TRP A 780 -26.00 -4.09 -17.48
C TRP A 780 -27.13 -4.94 -18.09
N PRO A 781 -28.31 -4.36 -18.46
CA PRO A 781 -29.51 -5.12 -18.80
C PRO A 781 -29.36 -5.96 -20.10
N ARG A 782 -28.40 -5.57 -20.97
CA ARG A 782 -28.09 -6.35 -22.20
C ARG A 782 -27.14 -7.51 -21.96
N VAL A 783 -26.53 -7.60 -20.78
CA VAL A 783 -25.59 -8.66 -20.39
C VAL A 783 -26.36 -9.77 -19.66
N LEU A 784 -27.14 -9.43 -18.62
CA LEU A 784 -27.84 -10.40 -17.79
C LEU A 784 -29.01 -9.73 -17.06
N SER A 785 -30.19 -10.33 -17.07
CA SER A 785 -31.30 -9.93 -16.20
C SER A 785 -31.17 -10.56 -14.81
N TYR A 786 -31.78 -9.92 -13.79
CA TYR A 786 -31.73 -10.47 -12.43
C TYR A 786 -32.41 -11.85 -12.35
N GLY A 787 -33.60 -12.02 -12.96
CA GLY A 787 -34.25 -13.33 -13.01
C GLY A 787 -33.50 -14.38 -13.82
N GLY A 788 -32.74 -13.97 -14.83
CA GLY A 788 -31.79 -14.83 -15.56
C GLY A 788 -30.64 -15.28 -14.67
N TRP A 789 -30.05 -14.36 -13.90
CA TRP A 789 -28.99 -14.66 -12.94
C TRP A 789 -29.43 -15.68 -11.88
N GLU A 790 -30.60 -15.50 -11.27
CA GLU A 790 -31.15 -16.46 -10.29
C GLU A 790 -31.33 -17.87 -10.89
N LYS A 791 -31.79 -17.97 -12.13
CA LYS A 791 -31.89 -19.25 -12.84
C LYS A 791 -30.52 -19.90 -13.06
N HIS A 792 -29.50 -19.11 -13.41
CA HIS A 792 -28.13 -19.62 -13.57
C HIS A 792 -27.56 -20.10 -12.23
N VAL A 793 -27.78 -19.36 -11.15
CA VAL A 793 -27.36 -19.75 -9.79
C VAL A 793 -27.98 -21.09 -9.40
N GLU A 794 -29.28 -21.26 -9.60
CA GLU A 794 -29.96 -22.51 -9.30
C GLU A 794 -29.48 -23.67 -10.17
N ALA A 795 -29.33 -23.45 -11.47
CA ALA A 795 -28.85 -24.45 -12.40
C ALA A 795 -27.41 -24.88 -12.11
N PHE A 796 -26.55 -23.94 -11.75
CA PHE A 796 -25.17 -24.22 -11.37
C PHE A 796 -25.11 -25.05 -10.07
N ARG A 797 -25.89 -24.66 -9.07
CA ARG A 797 -25.97 -25.35 -7.79
C ARG A 797 -26.42 -26.82 -7.92
N LYS A 798 -27.38 -27.11 -8.78
CA LYS A 798 -27.87 -28.47 -9.03
C LYS A 798 -26.82 -29.44 -9.63
N GLN A 799 -25.77 -28.94 -10.23
CA GLN A 799 -24.71 -29.76 -10.81
C GLN A 799 -23.81 -30.43 -9.78
N PHE A 800 -23.76 -29.88 -8.54
CA PHE A 800 -22.86 -30.42 -7.49
C PHE A 800 -23.19 -31.88 -7.15
N ASP A 801 -24.45 -32.27 -7.20
CA ASP A 801 -24.88 -33.63 -6.84
C ASP A 801 -24.30 -34.70 -7.79
N GLY A 802 -24.24 -34.43 -9.09
CA GLY A 802 -23.78 -35.40 -10.09
C GLY A 802 -22.30 -35.33 -10.44
N ARG A 803 -21.64 -34.23 -10.13
CA ARG A 803 -20.29 -33.95 -10.59
C ARG A 803 -19.21 -34.86 -10.00
N PRO A 804 -19.23 -35.23 -8.70
CA PRO A 804 -18.29 -36.21 -8.14
C PRO A 804 -18.37 -37.57 -8.82
N LYS A 805 -19.58 -38.06 -9.04
CA LYS A 805 -19.80 -39.32 -9.77
C LYS A 805 -19.25 -39.26 -11.19
N PHE A 806 -19.54 -38.20 -11.94
CA PHE A 806 -19.01 -38.00 -13.29
C PHE A 806 -17.47 -38.05 -13.31
N LEU A 807 -16.81 -37.38 -12.36
CA LEU A 807 -15.35 -37.39 -12.23
C LEU A 807 -14.84 -38.80 -11.96
N LEU A 808 -15.40 -39.52 -10.99
CA LEU A 808 -14.95 -40.85 -10.63
C LEU A 808 -15.15 -41.85 -11.76
N ASP A 809 -16.34 -41.87 -12.40
CA ASP A 809 -16.63 -42.77 -13.53
C ASP A 809 -15.71 -42.50 -14.73
N GLY A 810 -15.37 -41.23 -14.96
CA GLY A 810 -14.41 -40.85 -15.99
C GLY A 810 -12.98 -41.32 -15.68
N LEU A 811 -12.54 -41.20 -14.42
CA LEU A 811 -11.24 -41.66 -13.96
C LEU A 811 -11.15 -43.22 -13.95
N ARG A 812 -12.21 -43.91 -13.56
CA ARG A 812 -12.30 -45.40 -13.66
C ARG A 812 -11.97 -45.88 -15.07
N LYS A 813 -12.55 -45.22 -16.07
CA LYS A 813 -12.30 -45.55 -17.50
C LYS A 813 -10.91 -45.12 -17.97
N ALA A 814 -10.50 -43.88 -17.62
CA ALA A 814 -9.24 -43.32 -18.09
C ALA A 814 -8.03 -44.05 -17.54
N LEU A 815 -8.08 -44.49 -16.30
CA LEU A 815 -6.97 -45.11 -15.57
C LEU A 815 -7.06 -46.64 -15.50
N ASN A 816 -8.14 -47.26 -16.03
CA ASN A 816 -8.42 -48.70 -15.84
C ASN A 816 -8.26 -49.10 -14.37
N ILE A 817 -9.00 -48.41 -13.48
CA ILE A 817 -8.93 -48.66 -12.04
C ILE A 817 -9.26 -50.12 -11.74
N THR A 818 -8.36 -50.80 -11.04
CA THR A 818 -8.52 -52.22 -10.70
C THR A 818 -9.48 -52.42 -9.54
N PRO A 819 -10.11 -53.63 -9.39
CA PRO A 819 -10.96 -53.92 -8.25
C PRO A 819 -10.27 -53.77 -6.88
N ALA A 820 -8.97 -53.98 -6.82
CA ALA A 820 -8.17 -53.76 -5.59
C ALA A 820 -8.02 -52.26 -5.25
N GLU A 821 -7.74 -51.42 -6.26
CA GLU A 821 -7.70 -49.96 -6.11
C GLU A 821 -9.08 -49.41 -5.77
N GLU A 822 -10.13 -49.90 -6.44
CA GLU A 822 -11.52 -49.53 -6.15
C GLU A 822 -11.85 -49.77 -4.69
N LYS A 823 -11.57 -50.97 -4.19
CA LYS A 823 -11.79 -51.35 -2.81
C LYS A 823 -10.94 -50.51 -1.83
N LYS A 824 -9.72 -50.16 -2.23
CA LYS A 824 -8.78 -49.43 -1.36
C LYS A 824 -9.14 -47.94 -1.22
N TYR A 825 -9.58 -47.31 -2.30
CA TYR A 825 -9.68 -45.83 -2.36
C TYR A 825 -11.12 -45.33 -2.44
N PHE A 826 -12.10 -46.12 -2.90
CA PHE A 826 -13.43 -45.64 -3.26
C PHE A 826 -14.58 -46.47 -2.70
N ALA A 827 -14.32 -47.52 -1.90
CA ALA A 827 -15.33 -48.49 -1.46
C ALA A 827 -16.48 -47.88 -0.64
N ASP A 828 -16.23 -46.80 0.06
CA ASP A 828 -17.18 -46.09 0.92
C ASP A 828 -17.88 -44.90 0.26
N LEU A 829 -17.55 -44.62 -1.01
CA LEU A 829 -18.22 -43.62 -1.81
C LEU A 829 -19.49 -44.25 -2.39
N GLY A 830 -20.65 -43.75 -2.03
CA GLY A 830 -21.96 -44.26 -2.47
C GLY A 830 -22.33 -43.92 -3.93
N TYR A 831 -21.34 -43.79 -4.88
CA TYR A 831 -21.55 -43.38 -6.29
C TYR A 831 -21.56 -44.53 -7.25
#